data_56182d9aeeb1ed468a0eaa318297d859
#
_entry.id   56182d9aeeb1ed468a0eaa318297d859
#
_cell.length_a   1.000
_cell.length_b   1.000
_cell.length_c   1.000
_cell.angle_alpha   90.00
_cell.angle_beta   90.00
_cell.angle_gamma   90.00
#
_symmetry.space_group_name_H-M   'P 1'
#
loop_
_entity.id
_entity.type
_entity.pdbx_description
1 polymer ?
#
loop_
_entity_poly.entity_id
_entity_poly.type
_entity_poly.pdbx_seq_one_letter_code
_entity_poly.pdbx_strand_id
1 'polypeptide(L)'
;MLQGELCALNKSSNSLFAMYRILLIVSVFVWNVSAFAQSGKLVGTVVDGSTGETMPGTRILVEGTNLTTLTNFDGEYSLSAAAGTYTILVKSFGFSNKSISGVVIKPGGETSLNVTMEFAKGEALEVVTITASASRENVNALLIQQKSLSSVSDGISSESIRRTPDRNTGDVLKRVSGASIQDNKFAIVRGLNDRYNAAYLNGAPLPSTESDRKAFAFDVFPAALLDNLVIVKTASAELPGEFAGGVIQVNTKSFPGKAFHEFSFSTSYNTITTFKDRLDYQGSSTDWLGVDNGARALPTNMPTSNQMFQLTSAERVQVASKFKNDWALQNKTFLPALSFQYSGGSSKDIGTKRLGAIYSLTYNQSNQYNTTRRQSWQNAVGSTEESLMESDLLDDNYVVNTLAGALANISYSAGPNTTIGWKNLYSITSQDRVLMRNGTRQPIDAPNQVLRQSARWFTNNQILSSQLNGSHYFESFKGKLQWLASYSGISRSVPNLRNTLYYGDTDVPDTSWRAGITSTSVGPDYSGSRFYGLNLEGITSGQATFELPLDLVDLGIRNNLKVGIGGQYRDRTYTARQFGYVLANFMTFDQNLLNAPIEEIFGAQNMNATSGFSMREGTKSSDSYLANATTSFGFIQFDSRILEKTRLNWGLRAENFEQNMYSKTDNNDTVQVESTRLDILPSVNFIYSIDDAQNLRISYSRTLNRPEFRELAPFAFYDFQTRYVVTGNPSLVRSTIDNFDARYEWYPGKGQVFSVTAFYKNFINPIEQATREDVVTEYTFVNVPKAVDFGLEFEGRLLLSTLFGKPDHKVLNKMTVFANYALIRSQVSLNLPTAADSIRPLQGQSPYVVNAGIQYQNDESGTTISAAFNQVGDRIFIVGSSQEPSIWEKGRAVLDFSLNQEVNEKLSIKLTARDLLAPDLIFFNDIDNNQKWSEGDDQMWRSNFGPTISLGLTYRL
;
A
#
# COMPACT_ATOMS: atom_id res chain seq x y z
N MET A 1 64.78 -37.09 44.60
CA MET A 1 65.10 -38.51 44.27
C MET A 1 64.92 -38.61 42.77
N LEU A 2 66.02 -38.44 42.10
CA LEU A 2 66.72 -39.52 41.38
C LEU A 2 65.89 -40.03 40.22
N GLN A 3 66.32 -39.77 39.17
CA GLN A 3 67.09 -40.26 38.01
C GLN A 3 66.39 -39.63 36.72
N GLY A 4 67.04 -39.17 35.70
CA GLY A 4 68.45 -39.23 35.34
C GLY A 4 68.62 -38.75 33.93
N GLU A 5 69.66 -38.04 33.82
CA GLU A 5 70.27 -37.65 32.53
C GLU A 5 70.53 -38.88 31.64
N LEU A 6 70.45 -38.61 30.37
CA LEU A 6 71.17 -39.17 29.21
C LEU A 6 70.25 -39.35 28.00
N CYS A 7 70.26 -38.31 27.15
CA CYS A 7 70.40 -38.51 25.70
C CYS A 7 70.48 -37.20 24.98
N ALA A 8 71.59 -36.48 25.19
CA ALA A 8 72.05 -35.47 24.24
C ALA A 8 73.17 -36.08 23.48
N LEU A 9 72.99 -36.14 22.15
CA LEU A 9 73.92 -36.35 21.12
C LEU A 9 73.38 -37.25 20.00
N ASN A 10 72.52 -36.70 19.15
CA ASN A 10 72.43 -37.07 17.76
C ASN A 10 71.36 -36.31 16.97
N LYS A 11 71.51 -35.00 16.80
CA LYS A 11 70.69 -34.23 15.92
C LYS A 11 71.39 -33.02 15.30
N SER A 12 72.64 -33.23 14.73
CA SER A 12 73.34 -32.16 14.03
C SER A 12 73.60 -32.41 12.56
N SER A 13 73.10 -33.49 12.00
CA SER A 13 73.30 -33.81 10.58
C SER A 13 72.03 -33.62 9.67
N ASN A 14 70.85 -33.47 10.26
CA ASN A 14 69.61 -33.30 9.45
C ASN A 14 69.21 -31.85 9.18
N SER A 15 69.74 -30.85 9.85
CA SER A 15 69.42 -29.46 9.67
C SER A 15 70.02 -28.81 8.44
N LEU A 16 71.17 -29.26 7.98
CA LEU A 16 71.86 -28.79 6.75
C LEU A 16 71.15 -29.31 5.48
N PHE A 17 70.63 -30.51 5.48
CA PHE A 17 69.90 -31.06 4.33
C PHE A 17 68.49 -30.48 4.20
N ALA A 18 67.84 -30.10 5.29
CA ALA A 18 66.55 -29.42 5.26
C ALA A 18 66.69 -27.97 4.78
N MET A 19 67.71 -27.29 5.18
CA MET A 19 67.99 -25.90 4.73
C MET A 19 68.38 -25.83 3.21
N TYR A 20 69.09 -26.82 2.69
CA TYR A 20 69.34 -26.91 1.23
C TYR A 20 68.10 -27.23 0.40
N ARG A 21 67.18 -28.05 0.93
CA ARG A 21 65.89 -28.33 0.27
C ARG A 21 64.93 -27.10 0.31
N ILE A 22 64.93 -26.32 1.38
CA ILE A 22 64.12 -25.07 1.48
C ILE A 22 64.75 -24.01 0.56
N LEU A 23 66.07 -23.88 0.48
CA LEU A 23 66.71 -22.96 -0.43
C LEU A 23 66.53 -23.32 -1.92
N LEU A 24 66.47 -24.60 -2.26
CA LEU A 24 66.17 -25.07 -3.62
C LEU A 24 64.69 -24.89 -3.99
N ILE A 25 63.77 -25.07 -3.05
CA ILE A 25 62.32 -24.77 -3.23
C ILE A 25 62.06 -23.27 -3.33
N VAL A 26 62.76 -22.47 -2.55
CA VAL A 26 62.67 -20.99 -2.63
C VAL A 26 63.28 -20.45 -3.93
N SER A 27 64.39 -21.04 -4.41
CA SER A 27 64.98 -20.60 -5.69
C SER A 27 64.18 -21.03 -6.92
N VAL A 28 63.42 -22.15 -6.86
CA VAL A 28 62.43 -22.53 -7.91
C VAL A 28 61.20 -21.68 -7.86
N PHE A 29 60.78 -21.20 -6.66
CA PHE A 29 59.64 -20.25 -6.53
C PHE A 29 60.02 -18.82 -6.98
N VAL A 30 61.24 -18.37 -6.81
CA VAL A 30 61.70 -17.05 -7.27
C VAL A 30 61.87 -16.96 -8.78
N TRP A 31 62.12 -18.10 -9.49
CA TRP A 31 62.18 -18.08 -10.94
C TRP A 31 60.88 -18.20 -11.70
N ASN A 32 59.75 -18.44 -10.99
CA ASN A 32 58.39 -18.42 -11.59
C ASN A 32 57.63 -17.12 -11.41
N VAL A 33 58.26 -16.06 -10.89
CA VAL A 33 57.59 -14.73 -10.69
C VAL A 33 57.79 -13.77 -11.89
N SER A 34 58.18 -14.28 -13.04
CA SER A 34 58.53 -13.40 -14.17
C SER A 34 57.62 -13.50 -15.39
N ALA A 35 56.32 -13.62 -15.18
CA ALA A 35 55.33 -13.44 -16.27
C ALA A 35 53.91 -13.14 -15.77
N PHE A 36 53.73 -12.29 -14.77
CA PHE A 36 52.42 -11.62 -14.62
C PHE A 36 52.46 -10.40 -15.54
N ALA A 37 51.84 -10.50 -16.70
CA ALA A 37 51.47 -9.34 -17.49
C ALA A 37 50.73 -8.39 -16.58
N GLN A 38 51.29 -7.19 -16.35
CA GLN A 38 50.63 -6.17 -15.54
C GLN A 38 49.29 -5.88 -16.17
N SER A 39 48.19 -6.27 -15.50
CA SER A 39 46.85 -5.95 -15.92
C SER A 39 46.55 -4.48 -15.64
N GLY A 40 45.92 -3.81 -16.58
CA GLY A 40 45.34 -2.49 -16.41
C GLY A 40 43.81 -2.57 -16.28
N LYS A 41 43.20 -1.47 -15.94
CA LYS A 41 41.75 -1.35 -15.73
C LYS A 41 41.17 -0.40 -16.78
N LEU A 42 40.17 -0.85 -17.52
CA LEU A 42 39.34 -0.01 -18.38
C LEU A 42 38.09 0.38 -17.60
N VAL A 43 37.86 1.66 -17.40
CA VAL A 43 36.72 2.20 -16.68
C VAL A 43 36.02 3.24 -17.54
N GLY A 44 34.72 3.47 -17.28
CA GLY A 44 34.00 4.50 -18.00
C GLY A 44 32.48 4.40 -17.73
N THR A 45 31.74 5.33 -18.33
CA THR A 45 30.31 5.43 -18.19
C THR A 45 29.67 5.25 -19.55
N VAL A 46 28.54 4.53 -19.62
CA VAL A 46 27.73 4.42 -20.83
C VAL A 46 26.43 5.19 -20.60
N VAL A 47 26.14 6.11 -21.52
CA VAL A 47 24.93 6.92 -21.46
C VAL A 47 24.12 6.76 -22.76
N ASP A 48 22.82 6.88 -22.63
CA ASP A 48 21.92 7.02 -23.78
C ASP A 48 22.11 8.42 -24.38
N GLY A 49 22.52 8.49 -25.61
CA GLY A 49 22.68 9.75 -26.34
C GLY A 49 21.38 10.52 -26.53
N SER A 50 20.24 9.88 -26.34
CA SER A 50 18.93 10.50 -26.51
C SER A 50 18.34 11.11 -25.24
N THR A 51 18.70 10.57 -24.07
CA THR A 51 18.15 11.00 -22.80
C THR A 51 19.20 11.53 -21.83
N GLY A 52 20.50 11.26 -22.12
CA GLY A 52 21.58 11.50 -21.18
C GLY A 52 21.54 10.58 -19.94
N GLU A 53 20.59 9.69 -19.86
CA GLU A 53 20.48 8.74 -18.76
C GLU A 53 21.60 7.70 -18.87
N THR A 54 22.11 7.33 -17.71
CA THR A 54 23.08 6.25 -17.63
C THR A 54 22.43 4.94 -18.07
N MET A 55 23.17 4.11 -18.76
CA MET A 55 22.67 2.86 -19.33
C MET A 55 23.13 1.66 -18.51
N PRO A 56 22.35 1.22 -17.52
CA PRO A 56 22.66 0.02 -16.74
C PRO A 56 22.49 -1.26 -17.57
N GLY A 57 23.32 -2.25 -17.28
CA GLY A 57 23.25 -3.55 -17.97
C GLY A 57 23.75 -3.54 -19.40
N THR A 58 24.37 -2.45 -19.86
CA THR A 58 25.06 -2.40 -21.15
C THR A 58 26.32 -3.28 -21.12
N ARG A 59 26.47 -4.12 -22.13
CA ARG A 59 27.56 -5.07 -22.21
C ARG A 59 28.77 -4.46 -22.88
N ILE A 60 29.91 -4.47 -22.18
CA ILE A 60 31.22 -4.07 -22.66
C ILE A 60 32.01 -5.33 -22.92
N LEU A 61 32.53 -5.52 -24.15
CA LEU A 61 33.26 -6.69 -24.57
C LEU A 61 34.58 -6.26 -25.19
N VAL A 62 35.65 -6.89 -24.83
CA VAL A 62 36.94 -6.77 -25.53
C VAL A 62 36.95 -7.74 -26.71
N GLU A 63 36.94 -7.19 -27.93
CA GLU A 63 36.83 -7.98 -29.18
C GLU A 63 38.01 -8.95 -29.30
N GLY A 64 37.70 -10.20 -29.69
CA GLY A 64 38.71 -11.26 -29.82
C GLY A 64 39.11 -11.94 -28.49
N THR A 65 38.46 -11.58 -27.38
CA THR A 65 38.66 -12.19 -26.06
C THR A 65 37.33 -12.59 -25.39
N ASN A 66 37.41 -13.36 -24.29
CA ASN A 66 36.26 -13.68 -23.47
C ASN A 66 36.03 -12.64 -22.36
N LEU A 67 36.79 -11.52 -22.36
CA LEU A 67 36.66 -10.49 -21.34
C LEU A 67 35.42 -9.64 -21.58
N THR A 68 34.50 -9.64 -20.64
CA THR A 68 33.26 -8.87 -20.71
C THR A 68 32.85 -8.39 -19.33
N THR A 69 32.23 -7.20 -19.27
CA THR A 69 31.59 -6.65 -18.08
C THR A 69 30.26 -6.04 -18.47
N LEU A 70 29.44 -5.77 -17.48
CA LEU A 70 28.17 -5.02 -17.62
C LEU A 70 28.30 -3.69 -16.88
N THR A 71 27.67 -2.66 -17.42
CA THR A 71 27.53 -1.41 -16.68
C THR A 71 26.69 -1.60 -15.43
N ASN A 72 27.08 -0.91 -14.36
CA ASN A 72 26.27 -0.74 -13.15
C ASN A 72 25.10 0.23 -13.43
N PHE A 73 24.38 0.65 -12.37
CA PHE A 73 23.21 1.54 -12.50
C PHE A 73 23.52 2.95 -12.92
N ASP A 74 24.69 3.40 -12.57
CA ASP A 74 25.17 4.71 -12.98
C ASP A 74 25.76 4.65 -14.39
N GLY A 75 25.52 3.52 -15.12
CA GLY A 75 26.08 3.26 -16.42
C GLY A 75 27.58 3.07 -16.41
N GLU A 76 28.21 2.97 -15.24
CA GLU A 76 29.65 2.82 -15.12
C GLU A 76 30.06 1.36 -15.27
N TYR A 77 31.25 1.14 -15.81
CA TYR A 77 31.84 -0.19 -15.94
C TYR A 77 33.30 -0.18 -15.56
N SER A 78 33.75 -1.33 -15.14
CA SER A 78 35.16 -1.60 -14.87
C SER A 78 35.50 -2.98 -15.42
N LEU A 79 36.55 -3.05 -16.23
CA LEU A 79 37.02 -4.27 -16.85
C LEU A 79 38.54 -4.36 -16.70
N SER A 80 39.04 -5.43 -16.10
CA SER A 80 40.49 -5.69 -16.00
C SER A 80 40.95 -6.50 -17.21
N ALA A 81 41.98 -6.03 -17.90
CA ALA A 81 42.57 -6.72 -19.02
C ALA A 81 44.11 -6.55 -19.00
N ALA A 82 44.83 -7.42 -19.66
CA ALA A 82 46.27 -7.24 -19.82
C ALA A 82 46.59 -5.92 -20.52
N ALA A 83 47.71 -5.30 -20.22
CA ALA A 83 48.15 -4.07 -20.92
C ALA A 83 48.25 -4.33 -22.42
N GLY A 84 47.65 -3.48 -23.23
CA GLY A 84 47.60 -3.66 -24.67
C GLY A 84 46.63 -2.71 -25.36
N THR A 85 46.58 -2.78 -26.69
CA THR A 85 45.62 -2.00 -27.49
C THR A 85 44.50 -2.91 -27.97
N TYR A 86 43.26 -2.53 -27.69
CA TYR A 86 42.09 -3.34 -27.91
C TYR A 86 40.99 -2.60 -28.69
N THR A 87 40.14 -3.36 -29.30
CA THR A 87 38.84 -2.87 -29.78
C THR A 87 37.79 -3.22 -28.75
N ILE A 88 37.05 -2.22 -28.26
CA ILE A 88 36.00 -2.37 -27.29
C ILE A 88 34.66 -2.35 -28.00
N LEU A 89 33.88 -3.40 -27.86
CA LEU A 89 32.53 -3.51 -28.40
C LEU A 89 31.50 -3.28 -27.30
N VAL A 90 30.68 -2.25 -27.46
CA VAL A 90 29.62 -1.88 -26.51
C VAL A 90 28.27 -2.25 -27.14
N LYS A 91 27.54 -3.08 -26.45
CA LYS A 91 26.23 -3.59 -26.88
C LYS A 91 25.15 -3.31 -25.82
N SER A 92 24.09 -2.65 -26.25
CA SER A 92 22.90 -2.51 -25.44
C SER A 92 21.67 -2.75 -26.32
N PHE A 93 20.66 -3.34 -25.73
CA PHE A 93 19.47 -3.67 -26.50
C PHE A 93 18.71 -2.40 -26.92
N GLY A 94 18.28 -2.37 -28.19
CA GLY A 94 17.62 -1.20 -28.79
C GLY A 94 18.56 -0.09 -29.24
N PHE A 95 19.87 -0.25 -29.03
CA PHE A 95 20.91 0.70 -29.46
C PHE A 95 21.82 0.10 -30.52
N SER A 96 22.38 0.97 -31.35
CA SER A 96 23.37 0.56 -32.34
C SER A 96 24.61 0.05 -31.63
N ASN A 97 25.11 -1.12 -32.03
CA ASN A 97 26.38 -1.64 -31.50
C ASN A 97 27.51 -0.64 -31.79
N LYS A 98 28.28 -0.26 -30.78
CA LYS A 98 29.37 0.68 -30.92
C LYS A 98 30.71 -0.05 -30.77
N SER A 99 31.54 -0.02 -31.80
CA SER A 99 32.90 -0.58 -31.81
C SER A 99 33.89 0.56 -31.73
N ILE A 100 34.79 0.55 -30.74
CA ILE A 100 35.79 1.59 -30.49
C ILE A 100 37.15 0.92 -30.53
N SER A 101 37.89 1.14 -31.62
CA SER A 101 39.21 0.59 -31.84
C SER A 101 40.29 1.50 -31.28
N GLY A 102 41.45 0.92 -31.00
CA GLY A 102 42.62 1.67 -30.56
C GLY A 102 42.62 2.08 -29.07
N VAL A 103 41.79 1.44 -28.24
CA VAL A 103 41.77 1.70 -26.79
C VAL A 103 42.99 1.07 -26.14
N VAL A 104 43.88 1.91 -25.60
CA VAL A 104 45.11 1.47 -24.95
C VAL A 104 44.88 1.29 -23.45
N ILE A 105 44.97 0.05 -22.98
CA ILE A 105 44.95 -0.28 -21.55
C ILE A 105 46.38 -0.21 -21.03
N LYS A 106 46.61 0.73 -20.08
CA LYS A 106 47.94 0.98 -19.51
C LYS A 106 48.29 -0.05 -18.44
N PRO A 107 49.55 -0.51 -18.35
CA PRO A 107 49.96 -1.46 -17.31
C PRO A 107 49.88 -0.83 -15.92
N GLY A 108 49.12 -1.47 -15.00
CA GLY A 108 48.95 -1.00 -13.62
C GLY A 108 48.16 0.29 -13.45
N GLY A 109 47.58 0.86 -14.53
CA GLY A 109 46.84 2.11 -14.55
C GLY A 109 45.39 1.95 -14.98
N GLU A 110 44.61 3.02 -14.78
CA GLU A 110 43.23 3.10 -15.29
C GLU A 110 43.19 3.85 -16.62
N THR A 111 42.43 3.29 -17.58
CA THR A 111 42.09 3.93 -18.84
C THR A 111 40.62 4.26 -18.84
N SER A 112 40.26 5.52 -18.95
CA SER A 112 38.85 5.95 -18.96
C SER A 112 38.31 5.99 -20.39
N LEU A 113 37.15 5.36 -20.63
CA LEU A 113 36.42 5.36 -21.89
C LEU A 113 34.92 5.56 -21.62
N ASN A 114 34.45 6.77 -21.82
CA ASN A 114 33.00 7.06 -21.75
C ASN A 114 32.38 6.83 -23.12
N VAL A 115 31.19 6.20 -23.14
CA VAL A 115 30.51 5.79 -24.36
C VAL A 115 29.10 6.33 -24.36
N THR A 116 28.76 7.07 -25.42
CA THR A 116 27.38 7.46 -25.69
C THR A 116 26.79 6.52 -26.73
N MET A 117 25.68 5.85 -26.41
CA MET A 117 24.97 4.93 -27.30
C MET A 117 23.87 5.66 -28.07
N GLU A 118 23.69 5.34 -29.33
CA GLU A 118 22.62 5.87 -30.16
C GLU A 118 21.60 4.78 -30.46
N PHE A 119 20.31 5.13 -30.55
CA PHE A 119 19.27 4.21 -30.95
C PHE A 119 19.57 3.59 -32.34
N ALA A 120 19.32 2.30 -32.49
CA ALA A 120 19.47 1.61 -33.76
C ALA A 120 18.45 2.15 -34.79
N LYS A 121 18.94 2.82 -35.83
CA LYS A 121 18.13 3.20 -37.00
C LYS A 121 17.91 1.97 -37.84
N GLY A 122 16.66 1.52 -37.89
CA GLY A 122 16.10 0.41 -38.68
C GLY A 122 17.00 -0.32 -39.70
N GLU A 123 17.47 -1.49 -39.34
CA GLU A 123 17.65 -2.65 -40.23
C GLU A 123 17.32 -3.92 -39.41
N ALA A 124 16.55 -4.81 -40.08
CA ALA A 124 16.04 -6.01 -39.43
C ALA A 124 17.18 -7.00 -39.19
N LEU A 125 17.57 -7.14 -37.95
CA LEU A 125 18.33 -8.29 -37.45
C LEU A 125 17.38 -9.34 -36.90
N GLU A 126 17.60 -10.58 -37.30
CA GLU A 126 16.86 -11.75 -36.83
C GLU A 126 16.68 -11.75 -35.30
N VAL A 127 15.43 -11.80 -34.92
CA VAL A 127 14.95 -11.52 -33.59
C VAL A 127 15.16 -12.72 -32.69
N VAL A 128 16.14 -12.65 -31.82
CA VAL A 128 15.97 -13.24 -30.50
C VAL A 128 15.25 -12.19 -29.63
N THR A 129 13.99 -12.40 -29.47
CA THR A 129 13.07 -11.46 -28.84
C THR A 129 13.36 -11.38 -27.35
N ILE A 130 14.14 -10.38 -26.94
CA ILE A 130 14.18 -9.91 -25.56
C ILE A 130 13.78 -8.43 -25.60
N THR A 131 12.63 -8.15 -25.06
CA THR A 131 11.92 -6.86 -25.10
C THR A 131 12.62 -5.80 -24.25
N ALA A 132 13.00 -4.68 -24.82
CA ALA A 132 13.81 -3.62 -24.21
C ALA A 132 13.06 -2.50 -23.50
N SER A 133 11.74 -2.55 -23.46
CA SER A 133 11.01 -1.71 -22.47
C SER A 133 11.02 -2.34 -21.08
N ALA A 134 11.79 -3.38 -20.93
CA ALA A 134 11.81 -4.31 -19.81
C ALA A 134 12.60 -3.82 -18.61
N SER A 135 13.20 -2.65 -18.59
CA SER A 135 14.17 -2.34 -17.55
C SER A 135 13.56 -2.19 -16.16
N ARG A 136 12.29 -1.80 -16.05
CA ARG A 136 11.62 -1.68 -14.74
C ARG A 136 10.56 -2.77 -14.49
N GLU A 137 10.14 -3.47 -15.51
CA GLU A 137 9.07 -4.47 -15.45
C GLU A 137 9.54 -5.83 -14.92
N ASN A 138 10.82 -6.17 -15.03
CA ASN A 138 11.33 -7.45 -14.58
C ASN A 138 11.95 -7.42 -13.17
N VAL A 139 12.01 -8.58 -12.53
CA VAL A 139 12.52 -8.74 -11.16
C VAL A 139 13.98 -8.28 -11.05
N ASN A 140 14.80 -8.62 -12.03
CA ASN A 140 16.22 -8.29 -12.00
C ASN A 140 16.43 -6.78 -12.04
N ALA A 141 15.73 -6.06 -12.90
CA ALA A 141 15.81 -4.61 -13.00
C ALA A 141 15.39 -3.90 -11.70
N LEU A 142 14.31 -4.39 -11.07
CA LEU A 142 13.87 -3.85 -9.79
C LEU A 142 14.94 -4.06 -8.69
N LEU A 143 15.53 -5.25 -8.59
CA LEU A 143 16.59 -5.53 -7.61
C LEU A 143 17.85 -4.72 -7.86
N ILE A 144 18.17 -4.48 -9.10
CA ILE A 144 19.26 -3.64 -9.48
C ILE A 144 18.95 -2.18 -9.13
N GLN A 145 17.72 -1.68 -9.34
CA GLN A 145 17.28 -0.36 -8.86
C GLN A 145 17.37 -0.28 -7.33
N GLN A 146 16.88 -1.30 -6.61
CA GLN A 146 16.97 -1.39 -5.15
C GLN A 146 18.42 -1.30 -4.65
N LYS A 147 19.35 -2.01 -5.29
CA LYS A 147 20.77 -1.96 -4.99
C LYS A 147 21.37 -0.57 -5.18
N SER A 148 20.94 0.18 -6.20
CA SER A 148 21.49 1.50 -6.55
C SER A 148 20.87 2.65 -5.77
N LEU A 149 19.62 2.53 -5.28
CA LEU A 149 18.99 3.58 -4.48
C LEU A 149 19.81 3.86 -3.22
N SER A 150 19.91 5.12 -2.84
CA SER A 150 20.57 5.53 -1.59
C SER A 150 19.72 5.15 -0.36
N SER A 151 18.41 5.17 -0.51
CA SER A 151 17.45 4.80 0.53
C SER A 151 17.21 3.30 0.57
N VAL A 152 16.87 2.75 1.74
CA VAL A 152 16.38 1.38 1.90
C VAL A 152 15.00 1.28 1.29
N SER A 153 14.84 0.39 0.33
CA SER A 153 13.57 0.17 -0.36
C SER A 153 13.37 -1.31 -0.68
N ASP A 154 12.13 -1.72 -0.70
CA ASP A 154 11.71 -3.05 -1.14
C ASP A 154 10.57 -2.90 -2.15
N GLY A 155 10.47 -3.80 -3.12
CA GLY A 155 9.46 -3.64 -4.16
C GLY A 155 9.08 -4.92 -4.86
N ILE A 156 8.07 -4.81 -5.71
CA ILE A 156 7.58 -5.89 -6.56
C ILE A 156 7.39 -5.39 -8.00
N SER A 157 7.92 -6.14 -8.97
CA SER A 157 7.84 -5.81 -10.38
C SER A 157 6.53 -6.29 -11.02
N SER A 158 6.13 -5.71 -12.16
CA SER A 158 4.97 -6.16 -12.92
C SER A 158 5.08 -7.62 -13.35
N GLU A 159 6.30 -8.10 -13.61
CA GLU A 159 6.55 -9.52 -13.89
C GLU A 159 6.13 -10.41 -12.72
N SER A 160 6.53 -10.06 -11.48
CA SER A 160 6.10 -10.77 -10.28
C SER A 160 4.60 -10.67 -10.05
N ILE A 161 4.01 -9.48 -10.25
CA ILE A 161 2.57 -9.24 -10.09
C ILE A 161 1.76 -10.12 -11.05
N ARG A 162 2.18 -10.24 -12.31
CA ARG A 162 1.49 -11.11 -13.28
C ARG A 162 1.51 -12.59 -12.90
N ARG A 163 2.53 -13.02 -12.14
CA ARG A 163 2.70 -14.41 -11.70
C ARG A 163 1.90 -14.78 -10.45
N THR A 164 1.44 -13.77 -9.71
CA THR A 164 0.67 -13.94 -8.47
C THR A 164 -0.84 -13.81 -8.73
N PRO A 165 -1.71 -14.28 -7.82
CA PRO A 165 -3.16 -14.18 -7.98
C PRO A 165 -3.73 -12.79 -7.65
N ASP A 166 -2.90 -11.76 -7.55
CA ASP A 166 -3.25 -10.45 -7.05
C ASP A 166 -4.18 -9.70 -8.03
N ARG A 167 -5.26 -9.13 -7.53
CA ARG A 167 -6.28 -8.41 -8.32
C ARG A 167 -6.10 -6.90 -8.27
N ASN A 168 -5.66 -6.39 -7.13
CA ASN A 168 -5.48 -4.98 -6.86
C ASN A 168 -4.13 -4.72 -6.16
N THR A 169 -3.80 -3.47 -6.00
CA THR A 169 -2.53 -3.05 -5.40
C THR A 169 -2.42 -3.47 -3.91
N GLY A 170 -3.53 -3.57 -3.19
CA GLY A 170 -3.54 -4.08 -1.81
C GLY A 170 -3.08 -5.53 -1.72
N ASP A 171 -3.54 -6.38 -2.63
CA ASP A 171 -3.08 -7.78 -2.71
C ASP A 171 -1.57 -7.85 -3.03
N VAL A 172 -1.08 -6.97 -3.90
CA VAL A 172 0.35 -6.87 -4.25
C VAL A 172 1.20 -6.48 -3.05
N LEU A 173 0.74 -5.52 -2.25
CA LEU A 173 1.47 -5.04 -1.06
C LEU A 173 1.71 -6.12 -0.01
N LYS A 174 0.82 -7.11 0.13
CA LYS A 174 1.01 -8.27 1.05
C LYS A 174 2.31 -9.03 0.79
N ARG A 175 2.91 -8.89 -0.39
CA ARG A 175 4.10 -9.64 -0.81
C ARG A 175 5.41 -8.88 -0.65
N VAL A 176 5.32 -7.58 -0.32
CA VAL A 176 6.51 -6.75 -0.08
C VAL A 176 7.02 -6.96 1.33
N SER A 177 8.33 -7.00 1.50
CA SER A 177 8.99 -7.21 2.79
C SER A 177 8.56 -6.18 3.84
N GLY A 178 8.28 -6.62 5.07
CA GLY A 178 7.88 -5.75 6.18
C GLY A 178 6.55 -5.03 5.98
N ALA A 179 5.74 -5.43 4.98
CA ALA A 179 4.41 -4.91 4.76
C ALA A 179 3.33 -5.95 5.06
N SER A 180 2.23 -5.51 5.62
CA SER A 180 0.99 -6.27 5.79
C SER A 180 -0.20 -5.38 5.43
N ILE A 181 -1.37 -5.99 5.29
CA ILE A 181 -2.59 -5.27 4.91
C ILE A 181 -3.66 -5.48 5.99
N GLN A 182 -4.29 -4.40 6.37
CA GLN A 182 -5.48 -4.39 7.23
C GLN A 182 -6.73 -4.19 6.36
N ASP A 183 -7.84 -4.86 6.72
CA ASP A 183 -9.15 -4.77 6.05
C ASP A 183 -9.08 -5.05 4.52
N ASN A 184 -8.06 -5.78 4.05
CA ASN A 184 -7.73 -5.99 2.64
C ASN A 184 -7.50 -4.72 1.81
N LYS A 185 -7.27 -3.56 2.45
CA LYS A 185 -7.18 -2.24 1.82
C LYS A 185 -5.97 -1.43 2.24
N PHE A 186 -5.66 -1.39 3.54
CA PHE A 186 -4.76 -0.42 4.14
C PHE A 186 -3.40 -1.03 4.43
N ALA A 187 -2.35 -0.34 4.02
CA ALA A 187 -0.99 -0.80 4.20
C ALA A 187 -0.47 -0.53 5.61
N ILE A 188 0.07 -1.54 6.24
CA ILE A 188 0.85 -1.47 7.47
C ILE A 188 2.29 -1.77 7.09
N VAL A 189 3.21 -0.86 7.36
CA VAL A 189 4.64 -1.01 7.05
C VAL A 189 5.43 -0.93 8.35
N ARG A 190 6.26 -1.96 8.63
CA ARG A 190 7.03 -2.06 9.87
C ARG A 190 6.17 -1.95 11.14
N GLY A 191 4.97 -2.57 11.11
CA GLY A 191 4.02 -2.51 12.21
C GLY A 191 3.31 -1.16 12.40
N LEU A 192 3.64 -0.15 11.60
CA LEU A 192 2.99 1.16 11.65
C LEU A 192 1.76 1.18 10.77
N ASN A 193 0.63 1.59 11.36
CA ASN A 193 -0.66 1.61 10.67
C ASN A 193 -0.69 2.62 9.51
N ASP A 194 -1.79 2.60 8.79
CA ASP A 194 -2.04 3.37 7.58
C ASP A 194 -1.73 4.87 7.70
N ARG A 195 -2.03 5.49 8.86
CA ARG A 195 -1.77 6.92 9.07
C ARG A 195 -0.29 7.33 9.02
N TYR A 196 0.63 6.38 9.22
CA TYR A 196 2.08 6.60 9.18
C TYR A 196 2.72 6.29 7.82
N ASN A 197 1.92 5.94 6.83
CA ASN A 197 2.37 5.61 5.47
C ASN A 197 1.89 6.67 4.48
N ALA A 198 2.74 6.99 3.50
CA ALA A 198 2.40 7.92 2.43
C ALA A 198 2.21 7.17 1.10
N ALA A 199 1.15 7.51 0.36
CA ALA A 199 0.84 6.90 -0.94
C ALA A 199 1.10 7.89 -2.09
N TYR A 200 1.87 7.43 -3.08
CA TYR A 200 2.24 8.20 -4.25
C TYR A 200 1.96 7.43 -5.53
N LEU A 201 1.40 8.09 -6.52
CA LEU A 201 1.21 7.55 -7.87
C LEU A 201 2.16 8.27 -8.84
N ASN A 202 3.12 7.56 -9.43
CA ASN A 202 4.13 8.13 -10.34
C ASN A 202 4.85 9.38 -9.78
N GLY A 203 5.06 9.44 -8.48
CA GLY A 203 5.68 10.58 -7.80
C GLY A 203 4.73 11.70 -7.36
N ALA A 204 3.44 11.63 -7.65
CA ALA A 204 2.42 12.56 -7.16
C ALA A 204 1.71 12.02 -5.93
N PRO A 205 1.39 12.86 -4.92
CA PRO A 205 0.66 12.44 -3.73
C PRO A 205 -0.78 12.06 -4.06
N LEU A 206 -1.29 11.08 -3.33
CA LEU A 206 -2.67 10.62 -3.41
C LEU A 206 -3.48 11.08 -2.18
N PRO A 207 -4.75 11.49 -2.36
CA PRO A 207 -5.63 11.87 -1.26
C PRO A 207 -6.05 10.65 -0.42
N SER A 208 -6.55 10.89 0.80
CA SER A 208 -7.16 9.83 1.61
C SER A 208 -8.44 9.33 0.96
N THR A 209 -8.60 8.01 0.86
CA THR A 209 -9.82 7.39 0.31
C THR A 209 -10.94 7.25 1.33
N GLU A 210 -10.63 7.44 2.61
CA GLU A 210 -11.58 7.24 3.69
C GLU A 210 -12.03 8.57 4.29
N SER A 211 -13.31 8.62 4.70
CA SER A 211 -13.89 9.82 5.34
C SER A 211 -13.64 9.86 6.84
N ASP A 212 -13.27 8.74 7.44
CA ASP A 212 -13.17 8.51 8.88
C ASP A 212 -11.74 8.37 9.40
N ARG A 213 -10.76 8.19 8.52
CA ARG A 213 -9.34 8.00 8.89
C ARG A 213 -8.37 8.56 7.85
N LYS A 214 -7.11 8.75 8.25
CA LYS A 214 -6.00 9.04 7.33
C LYS A 214 -5.50 7.75 6.72
N ALA A 215 -6.08 7.36 5.59
CA ALA A 215 -5.72 6.12 4.93
C ALA A 215 -5.92 6.19 3.42
N PHE A 216 -5.04 5.55 2.68
CA PHE A 216 -5.24 5.29 1.27
C PHE A 216 -5.58 3.81 1.07
N ALA A 217 -6.74 3.53 0.48
CA ALA A 217 -7.18 2.18 0.18
C ALA A 217 -6.52 1.69 -1.13
N PHE A 218 -5.59 0.76 -1.01
CA PHE A 218 -4.86 0.24 -2.16
C PHE A 218 -5.66 -0.75 -3.02
N ASP A 219 -6.87 -1.09 -2.64
CA ASP A 219 -7.80 -1.89 -3.46
C ASP A 219 -8.42 -1.13 -4.64
N VAL A 220 -8.26 0.21 -4.66
CA VAL A 220 -8.79 1.07 -5.74
C VAL A 220 -8.01 1.00 -7.05
N PHE A 221 -6.77 0.47 -7.05
CA PHE A 221 -5.96 0.33 -8.25
C PHE A 221 -5.87 -1.12 -8.70
N PRO A 222 -6.28 -1.43 -9.94
CA PRO A 222 -6.07 -2.74 -10.53
C PRO A 222 -4.58 -3.09 -10.63
N ALA A 223 -4.18 -4.28 -10.14
CA ALA A 223 -2.78 -4.71 -10.16
C ALA A 223 -2.16 -4.75 -11.57
N ALA A 224 -2.96 -5.01 -12.58
CA ALA A 224 -2.51 -5.12 -13.97
C ALA A 224 -2.06 -3.78 -14.61
N LEU A 225 -2.44 -2.64 -14.04
CA LEU A 225 -2.01 -1.30 -14.49
C LEU A 225 -0.61 -0.93 -13.99
N LEU A 226 -0.06 -1.70 -13.04
CA LEU A 226 1.20 -1.41 -12.41
C LEU A 226 2.39 -1.79 -13.30
N ASP A 227 3.40 -0.96 -13.31
CA ASP A 227 4.76 -1.26 -13.76
C ASP A 227 5.57 -1.88 -12.62
N ASN A 228 5.55 -1.22 -11.48
CA ASN A 228 6.10 -1.72 -10.24
C ASN A 228 5.44 -1.03 -9.04
N LEU A 229 5.66 -1.61 -7.87
CA LEU A 229 5.31 -1.02 -6.60
C LEU A 229 6.56 -1.07 -5.71
N VAL A 230 6.94 0.08 -5.15
CA VAL A 230 8.13 0.23 -4.31
C VAL A 230 7.74 0.88 -2.98
N ILE A 231 8.18 0.30 -1.88
CA ILE A 231 8.09 0.90 -0.54
C ILE A 231 9.47 1.43 -0.18
N VAL A 232 9.60 2.74 -0.07
CA VAL A 232 10.83 3.38 0.41
C VAL A 232 10.70 3.56 1.92
N LYS A 233 11.62 2.95 2.66
CA LYS A 233 11.54 2.82 4.13
C LYS A 233 12.46 3.78 4.89
N THR A 234 13.47 4.37 4.23
CA THR A 234 14.33 5.41 4.81
C THR A 234 14.24 6.69 4.01
N ALA A 235 14.25 7.83 4.70
CA ALA A 235 14.11 9.12 4.04
C ALA A 235 15.41 9.57 3.36
N SER A 236 15.24 10.29 2.26
CA SER A 236 16.21 11.19 1.65
C SER A 236 15.57 12.56 1.51
N ALA A 237 16.38 13.62 1.32
CA ALA A 237 15.86 14.99 1.28
C ALA A 237 14.83 15.23 0.15
N GLU A 238 14.90 14.47 -0.93
CA GLU A 238 13.94 14.53 -2.05
C GLU A 238 12.57 13.95 -1.72
N LEU A 239 12.47 13.07 -0.72
CA LEU A 239 11.20 12.45 -0.31
C LEU A 239 10.39 13.38 0.59
N PRO A 240 9.06 13.22 0.64
CA PRO A 240 8.22 13.98 1.57
C PRO A 240 8.63 13.70 3.02
N GLY A 241 8.45 14.69 3.89
CA GLY A 241 8.74 14.53 5.32
C GLY A 241 7.70 13.70 6.06
N GLU A 242 6.49 13.58 5.52
CA GLU A 242 5.34 13.01 6.21
C GLU A 242 5.20 11.51 5.99
N PHE A 243 6.01 10.73 6.69
CA PHE A 243 5.86 9.28 6.85
C PHE A 243 6.71 8.76 8.00
N ALA A 244 6.37 7.57 8.50
CA ALA A 244 7.17 6.84 9.46
C ALA A 244 7.37 5.37 9.06
N GLY A 245 6.35 4.70 8.52
CA GLY A 245 6.44 3.35 8.01
C GLY A 245 7.16 3.28 6.68
N GLY A 246 6.62 3.95 5.67
CA GLY A 246 7.21 4.01 4.34
C GLY A 246 6.45 4.92 3.37
N VAL A 247 7.14 5.29 2.30
CA VAL A 247 6.53 5.93 1.12
C VAL A 247 6.24 4.85 0.10
N ILE A 248 4.95 4.59 -0.14
CA ILE A 248 4.46 3.58 -1.07
C ILE A 248 4.32 4.23 -2.44
N GLN A 249 5.21 3.89 -3.35
CA GLN A 249 5.23 4.41 -4.71
C GLN A 249 4.58 3.41 -5.65
N VAL A 250 3.42 3.76 -6.16
CA VAL A 250 2.69 3.03 -7.17
C VAL A 250 3.09 3.58 -8.53
N ASN A 251 3.79 2.82 -9.36
CA ASN A 251 4.22 3.27 -10.67
C ASN A 251 3.42 2.56 -11.77
N THR A 252 2.86 3.34 -12.68
CA THR A 252 2.10 2.84 -13.82
C THR A 252 2.98 2.72 -15.06
N LYS A 253 2.61 1.85 -15.98
CA LYS A 253 3.30 1.65 -17.25
C LYS A 253 3.40 2.96 -18.03
N SER A 254 4.57 3.22 -18.61
CA SER A 254 4.85 4.52 -19.24
C SER A 254 5.03 4.43 -20.75
N PHE A 255 5.93 3.57 -21.25
CA PHE A 255 6.30 3.53 -22.68
C PHE A 255 6.30 2.09 -23.19
N PRO A 256 5.56 1.75 -24.25
CA PRO A 256 5.66 0.43 -24.84
C PRO A 256 6.90 0.33 -25.74
N GLY A 257 7.73 -0.69 -25.53
CA GLY A 257 8.84 -0.98 -26.42
C GLY A 257 8.40 -1.44 -27.81
N LYS A 258 7.29 -2.18 -27.86
CA LYS A 258 6.60 -2.64 -29.09
C LYS A 258 5.12 -2.36 -28.98
N ALA A 259 4.44 -2.21 -30.12
CA ALA A 259 2.99 -2.15 -30.15
C ALA A 259 2.41 -3.46 -29.64
N PHE A 260 1.41 -3.37 -28.77
CA PHE A 260 0.72 -4.53 -28.21
C PHE A 260 -0.75 -4.23 -27.94
N HIS A 261 -1.57 -5.27 -28.04
CA HIS A 261 -2.95 -5.28 -27.56
C HIS A 261 -3.17 -6.57 -26.80
N GLU A 262 -3.72 -6.47 -25.61
CA GLU A 262 -3.96 -7.59 -24.73
C GLU A 262 -5.38 -7.54 -24.18
N PHE A 263 -6.11 -8.63 -24.32
CA PHE A 263 -7.44 -8.85 -23.74
C PHE A 263 -7.32 -9.91 -22.66
N SER A 264 -7.82 -9.62 -21.48
CA SER A 264 -7.89 -10.57 -20.39
C SER A 264 -9.33 -10.68 -19.90
N PHE A 265 -9.78 -11.90 -19.72
CA PHE A 265 -11.06 -12.24 -19.13
C PHE A 265 -10.85 -13.26 -18.00
N SER A 266 -11.49 -13.06 -16.86
CA SER A 266 -11.48 -14.08 -15.81
C SER A 266 -12.82 -14.17 -15.10
N THR A 267 -13.09 -15.38 -14.60
CA THR A 267 -14.21 -15.65 -13.71
C THR A 267 -13.73 -16.32 -12.44
N SER A 268 -14.47 -16.15 -11.34
CA SER A 268 -14.11 -16.77 -10.06
C SER A 268 -15.30 -17.35 -9.34
N TYR A 269 -15.04 -18.49 -8.70
CA TYR A 269 -15.93 -19.22 -7.84
C TYR A 269 -15.43 -19.12 -6.38
N ASN A 270 -16.27 -18.62 -5.48
CA ASN A 270 -16.04 -18.66 -4.04
C ASN A 270 -16.96 -19.70 -3.41
N THR A 271 -16.41 -20.53 -2.54
CA THR A 271 -17.09 -21.74 -2.02
C THR A 271 -18.31 -21.45 -1.15
N ILE A 272 -18.35 -20.31 -0.48
CA ILE A 272 -19.46 -19.93 0.40
C ILE A 272 -20.38 -18.86 -0.19
N THR A 273 -19.97 -18.21 -1.30
CA THR A 273 -20.71 -17.10 -1.91
C THR A 273 -21.40 -17.51 -3.21
N THR A 274 -20.66 -18.13 -4.15
CA THR A 274 -21.14 -18.33 -5.52
C THR A 274 -22.31 -19.30 -5.57
N PHE A 275 -23.38 -18.93 -6.28
CA PHE A 275 -24.66 -19.63 -6.38
C PHE A 275 -25.47 -19.69 -5.07
N LYS A 276 -25.09 -18.92 -4.05
CA LYS A 276 -25.93 -18.72 -2.85
C LYS A 276 -26.98 -17.66 -3.13
N ASP A 277 -28.11 -17.80 -2.44
CA ASP A 277 -29.12 -16.76 -2.43
C ASP A 277 -28.57 -15.51 -1.73
N ARG A 278 -28.93 -14.36 -2.27
CA ARG A 278 -28.58 -13.08 -1.69
C ARG A 278 -29.83 -12.22 -1.53
N LEU A 279 -29.85 -11.46 -0.48
CA LEU A 279 -30.76 -10.35 -0.35
C LEU A 279 -30.18 -9.14 -1.09
N ASP A 280 -31.05 -8.48 -1.83
CA ASP A 280 -30.77 -7.29 -2.61
C ASP A 280 -31.91 -6.28 -2.42
N TYR A 281 -31.76 -5.07 -2.93
CA TYR A 281 -32.80 -4.06 -2.91
C TYR A 281 -32.84 -3.32 -4.25
N GLN A 282 -33.85 -2.49 -4.45
CA GLN A 282 -33.95 -1.68 -5.67
C GLN A 282 -32.86 -0.58 -5.65
N GLY A 283 -31.84 -0.76 -6.47
CA GLY A 283 -30.74 0.16 -6.66
C GLY A 283 -30.87 1.03 -7.90
N SER A 284 -29.73 1.52 -8.39
CA SER A 284 -29.58 2.26 -9.63
C SER A 284 -29.37 1.32 -10.82
N SER A 285 -29.79 1.71 -12.02
CA SER A 285 -29.52 0.96 -13.26
C SER A 285 -28.04 0.95 -13.65
N THR A 286 -27.22 1.79 -13.00
CA THR A 286 -25.77 1.92 -13.25
C THR A 286 -24.90 1.37 -12.13
N ASP A 287 -25.49 0.66 -11.14
CA ASP A 287 -24.74 0.04 -10.03
C ASP A 287 -23.68 -0.96 -10.52
N TRP A 288 -23.93 -1.63 -11.63
CA TRP A 288 -22.96 -2.53 -12.25
C TRP A 288 -21.68 -1.85 -12.73
N LEU A 289 -21.72 -0.52 -13.02
CA LEU A 289 -20.55 0.31 -13.29
C LEU A 289 -19.93 0.90 -12.01
N GLY A 290 -20.54 0.67 -10.87
CA GLY A 290 -20.09 1.24 -9.62
C GLY A 290 -20.55 2.68 -9.37
N VAL A 291 -21.51 3.19 -10.13
CA VAL A 291 -21.98 4.58 -10.06
C VAL A 291 -23.48 4.63 -9.82
N ASP A 292 -23.95 5.47 -8.88
CA ASP A 292 -25.37 5.80 -8.74
C ASP A 292 -25.77 6.89 -9.74
N ASN A 293 -26.83 6.63 -10.51
CA ASN A 293 -27.36 7.60 -11.49
C ASN A 293 -28.34 8.63 -10.88
N GLY A 294 -28.35 8.79 -9.57
CA GLY A 294 -29.25 9.63 -8.81
C GLY A 294 -30.49 8.89 -8.27
N ALA A 295 -30.55 7.57 -8.44
CA ALA A 295 -31.67 6.78 -7.88
C ALA A 295 -31.73 6.87 -6.35
N ARG A 296 -30.58 7.02 -5.71
CA ARG A 296 -30.41 7.18 -4.26
C ARG A 296 -30.19 8.64 -3.83
N ALA A 297 -30.28 9.62 -4.73
CA ALA A 297 -30.06 11.01 -4.38
C ALA A 297 -31.11 11.52 -3.38
N LEU A 298 -30.78 12.56 -2.63
CA LEU A 298 -31.77 13.34 -1.87
C LEU A 298 -32.86 13.84 -2.81
N PRO A 299 -34.14 13.81 -2.38
CA PRO A 299 -35.22 14.38 -3.18
C PRO A 299 -34.94 15.84 -3.56
N THR A 300 -35.41 16.26 -4.72
CA THR A 300 -35.26 17.63 -5.18
C THR A 300 -36.01 18.61 -4.26
N ASN A 301 -35.50 19.83 -4.13
CA ASN A 301 -36.07 20.87 -3.30
C ASN A 301 -36.23 20.46 -1.81
N MET A 302 -35.25 19.74 -1.27
CA MET A 302 -35.22 19.49 0.16
C MET A 302 -34.89 20.79 0.92
N PRO A 303 -35.56 21.08 2.00
CA PRO A 303 -35.18 22.17 2.87
C PRO A 303 -33.74 22.01 3.39
N THR A 304 -33.07 23.10 3.65
CA THR A 304 -31.80 23.11 4.37
C THR A 304 -32.01 22.57 5.80
N SER A 305 -30.94 22.10 6.45
CA SER A 305 -31.04 21.58 7.82
C SER A 305 -31.68 22.62 8.77
N ASN A 306 -31.30 23.91 8.67
CA ASN A 306 -31.88 24.98 9.46
C ASN A 306 -33.41 25.16 9.21
N GLN A 307 -33.86 25.04 7.96
CA GLN A 307 -35.27 25.10 7.60
C GLN A 307 -36.04 23.89 8.13
N MET A 308 -35.42 22.67 8.08
CA MET A 308 -36.06 21.44 8.59
C MET A 308 -36.45 21.53 10.06
N PHE A 309 -35.64 22.20 10.90
CA PHE A 309 -35.96 22.39 12.32
C PHE A 309 -37.18 23.32 12.55
N GLN A 310 -37.47 24.21 11.61
CA GLN A 310 -38.55 25.19 11.70
C GLN A 310 -39.88 24.70 11.12
N LEU A 311 -39.88 23.54 10.43
CA LEU A 311 -41.07 23.01 9.77
C LEU A 311 -42.16 22.62 10.77
N THR A 312 -43.41 22.92 10.45
CA THR A 312 -44.61 22.41 11.12
C THR A 312 -44.76 20.90 10.89
N SER A 313 -45.55 20.22 11.71
CA SER A 313 -45.83 18.78 11.54
C SER A 313 -46.39 18.47 10.13
N ALA A 314 -47.27 19.28 9.59
CA ALA A 314 -47.84 19.11 8.26
C ALA A 314 -46.75 19.25 7.13
N GLU A 315 -45.86 20.21 7.26
CA GLU A 315 -44.73 20.37 6.29
C GLU A 315 -43.73 19.22 6.39
N ARG A 316 -43.47 18.69 7.60
CA ARG A 316 -42.65 17.49 7.79
C ARG A 316 -43.24 16.25 7.13
N VAL A 317 -44.58 16.12 7.14
CA VAL A 317 -45.30 15.07 6.38
C VAL A 317 -45.07 15.25 4.87
N GLN A 318 -45.14 16.50 4.36
CA GLN A 318 -44.86 16.76 2.95
C GLN A 318 -43.40 16.40 2.58
N VAL A 319 -42.44 16.66 3.48
CA VAL A 319 -41.04 16.21 3.29
C VAL A 319 -40.96 14.68 3.31
N ALA A 320 -41.60 14.01 4.25
CA ALA A 320 -41.66 12.54 4.32
C ALA A 320 -42.16 11.90 3.02
N SER A 321 -43.20 12.49 2.42
CA SER A 321 -43.81 12.01 1.18
C SER A 321 -42.90 12.18 -0.08
N LYS A 322 -41.83 12.98 -0.02
CA LYS A 322 -40.85 13.10 -1.12
C LYS A 322 -39.91 11.91 -1.20
N PHE A 323 -39.69 11.18 -0.12
CA PHE A 323 -38.83 10.03 -0.11
C PHE A 323 -39.53 8.81 -0.71
N LYS A 324 -38.77 8.07 -1.55
CA LYS A 324 -39.29 6.84 -2.12
C LYS A 324 -39.49 5.79 -1.03
N ASN A 325 -40.55 4.99 -1.16
CA ASN A 325 -40.76 3.80 -0.33
C ASN A 325 -39.97 2.62 -0.94
N ASP A 326 -38.62 2.63 -0.77
CA ASP A 326 -37.67 1.72 -1.36
C ASP A 326 -37.04 0.77 -0.31
N TRP A 327 -37.88 0.30 0.63
CA TRP A 327 -37.43 -0.54 1.74
C TRP A 327 -37.40 -2.05 1.42
N ALA A 328 -38.18 -2.47 0.43
CA ALA A 328 -38.33 -3.88 0.12
C ALA A 328 -37.00 -4.56 -0.24
N LEU A 329 -36.82 -5.75 0.31
CA LEU A 329 -35.72 -6.64 -0.05
C LEU A 329 -36.17 -7.61 -1.13
N GLN A 330 -35.28 -8.00 -2.00
CA GLN A 330 -35.48 -8.92 -3.13
C GLN A 330 -34.52 -10.09 -3.01
N ASN A 331 -35.01 -11.29 -3.28
CA ASN A 331 -34.13 -12.46 -3.39
C ASN A 331 -33.52 -12.52 -4.79
N LYS A 332 -32.22 -12.65 -4.85
CA LYS A 332 -31.40 -12.88 -6.04
C LYS A 332 -30.38 -13.98 -5.75
N THR A 333 -29.62 -14.39 -6.73
CA THR A 333 -28.55 -15.36 -6.56
C THR A 333 -27.20 -14.71 -6.91
N PHE A 334 -26.16 -14.99 -6.14
CA PHE A 334 -24.81 -14.57 -6.47
C PHE A 334 -24.27 -15.32 -7.69
N LEU A 335 -23.97 -14.61 -8.73
CA LEU A 335 -23.28 -15.15 -9.91
C LEU A 335 -21.77 -15.27 -9.66
N PRO A 336 -21.04 -16.08 -10.45
CA PRO A 336 -19.57 -16.06 -10.43
C PRO A 336 -19.05 -14.65 -10.67
N ALA A 337 -17.97 -14.27 -9.99
CA ALA A 337 -17.33 -12.98 -10.20
C ALA A 337 -16.75 -12.89 -11.61
N LEU A 338 -16.77 -11.69 -12.20
CA LEU A 338 -16.29 -11.42 -13.55
C LEU A 338 -15.23 -10.33 -13.54
N SER A 339 -14.17 -10.53 -14.32
CA SER A 339 -13.17 -9.51 -14.57
C SER A 339 -12.84 -9.45 -16.05
N PHE A 340 -12.75 -8.25 -16.57
CA PHE A 340 -12.36 -7.95 -17.94
C PHE A 340 -11.27 -6.87 -17.92
N GLN A 341 -10.26 -7.05 -18.77
CA GLN A 341 -9.24 -6.03 -19.00
C GLN A 341 -8.88 -5.97 -20.48
N TYR A 342 -8.77 -4.76 -20.97
CA TYR A 342 -8.19 -4.47 -22.28
C TYR A 342 -7.05 -3.48 -22.11
N SER A 343 -5.87 -3.83 -22.59
CA SER A 343 -4.69 -2.97 -22.55
C SER A 343 -4.07 -2.88 -23.94
N GLY A 344 -3.58 -1.73 -24.30
CA GLY A 344 -2.88 -1.54 -25.56
C GLY A 344 -1.85 -0.42 -25.45
N GLY A 345 -0.90 -0.45 -26.34
CA GLY A 345 0.12 0.59 -26.41
C GLY A 345 0.88 0.53 -27.71
N SER A 346 1.31 1.68 -28.17
CA SER A 346 2.16 1.81 -29.37
C SER A 346 3.09 3.00 -29.25
N SER A 347 4.19 2.94 -29.98
CA SER A 347 5.09 4.07 -30.14
C SER A 347 5.44 4.27 -31.61
N LYS A 348 5.59 5.54 -32.01
CA LYS A 348 5.93 5.92 -33.40
C LYS A 348 7.07 6.92 -33.38
N ASP A 349 8.11 6.62 -34.15
CA ASP A 349 9.21 7.55 -34.40
C ASP A 349 8.84 8.53 -35.51
N ILE A 350 9.05 9.83 -35.26
CA ILE A 350 8.78 10.93 -36.17
C ILE A 350 10.07 11.74 -36.32
N GLY A 351 10.96 11.29 -37.19
CA GLY A 351 12.31 11.82 -37.30
C GLY A 351 13.14 11.47 -36.05
N THR A 352 13.70 12.49 -35.40
CA THR A 352 14.43 12.36 -34.12
C THR A 352 13.51 12.37 -32.86
N LYS A 353 12.20 12.49 -33.09
CA LYS A 353 11.18 12.58 -32.03
C LYS A 353 10.44 11.26 -31.92
N ARG A 354 9.95 10.94 -30.73
CA ARG A 354 9.16 9.72 -30.49
C ARG A 354 7.88 10.06 -29.73
N LEU A 355 6.76 9.54 -30.22
CA LEU A 355 5.48 9.60 -29.54
C LEU A 355 5.06 8.20 -29.15
N GLY A 356 4.72 7.99 -27.88
CA GLY A 356 4.21 6.73 -27.36
C GLY A 356 2.93 6.94 -26.56
N ALA A 357 2.05 5.95 -26.60
CA ALA A 357 0.84 5.92 -25.82
C ALA A 357 0.60 4.53 -25.24
N ILE A 358 0.13 4.49 -24.00
CA ILE A 358 -0.41 3.28 -23.34
C ILE A 358 -1.78 3.62 -22.80
N TYR A 359 -2.72 2.71 -23.00
CA TYR A 359 -4.06 2.81 -22.44
C TYR A 359 -4.51 1.45 -21.90
N SER A 360 -5.37 1.48 -20.89
CA SER A 360 -5.98 0.27 -20.35
C SER A 360 -7.37 0.58 -19.80
N LEU A 361 -8.29 -0.34 -20.00
CA LEU A 361 -9.61 -0.36 -19.41
C LEU A 361 -9.73 -1.63 -18.57
N THR A 362 -10.19 -1.51 -17.34
CA THR A 362 -10.35 -2.62 -16.42
C THR A 362 -11.73 -2.58 -15.81
N TYR A 363 -12.38 -3.72 -15.73
CA TYR A 363 -13.62 -3.93 -15.02
C TYR A 363 -13.53 -5.19 -14.18
N ASN A 364 -13.89 -5.12 -12.92
CA ASN A 364 -13.94 -6.27 -12.02
C ASN A 364 -15.21 -6.17 -11.15
N GLN A 365 -16.05 -7.19 -11.19
CA GLN A 365 -17.15 -7.34 -10.26
C GLN A 365 -16.92 -8.60 -9.42
N SER A 366 -16.90 -8.43 -8.11
CA SER A 366 -16.74 -9.54 -7.16
C SER A 366 -17.89 -9.56 -6.16
N ASN A 367 -18.26 -10.76 -5.76
CA ASN A 367 -19.35 -11.03 -4.83
C ASN A 367 -18.79 -11.62 -3.54
N GLN A 368 -19.38 -11.26 -2.42
CA GLN A 368 -18.99 -11.75 -1.11
C GLN A 368 -20.22 -11.95 -0.25
N TYR A 369 -20.35 -13.14 0.28
CA TYR A 369 -21.23 -13.46 1.39
C TYR A 369 -20.40 -13.89 2.58
N ASN A 370 -20.73 -13.41 3.75
CA ASN A 370 -20.16 -13.91 4.98
C ASN A 370 -21.14 -13.75 6.13
N THR A 371 -21.12 -14.71 7.02
CA THR A 371 -21.76 -14.55 8.33
C THR A 371 -20.73 -14.03 9.32
N THR A 372 -21.19 -13.12 10.19
CA THR A 372 -20.35 -12.61 11.29
C THR A 372 -21.14 -12.75 12.58
N ARG A 373 -20.68 -13.59 13.49
CA ARG A 373 -21.19 -13.60 14.86
C ARG A 373 -20.54 -12.44 15.60
N ARG A 374 -21.37 -11.60 16.22
CA ARG A 374 -20.96 -10.45 17.02
C ARG A 374 -21.47 -10.59 18.42
N GLN A 375 -20.52 -10.55 19.36
CA GLN A 375 -20.82 -10.57 20.78
C GLN A 375 -20.29 -9.28 21.39
N SER A 376 -21.02 -8.74 22.36
CA SER A 376 -20.52 -7.71 23.25
C SER A 376 -20.61 -8.19 24.69
N TRP A 377 -19.61 -7.82 25.46
CA TRP A 377 -19.43 -8.28 26.82
C TRP A 377 -19.32 -7.08 27.75
N GLN A 378 -19.99 -7.13 28.86
CA GLN A 378 -19.80 -6.18 29.94
C GLN A 378 -18.69 -6.73 30.83
N ASN A 379 -17.52 -6.17 30.70
CA ASN A 379 -16.33 -6.58 31.44
C ASN A 379 -16.06 -5.57 32.55
N ALA A 380 -15.93 -6.06 33.77
CA ALA A 380 -15.39 -5.26 34.85
C ALA A 380 -13.87 -5.43 34.84
N VAL A 381 -13.14 -4.49 34.27
CA VAL A 381 -11.67 -4.49 34.27
C VAL A 381 -11.15 -4.54 35.71
N GLY A 382 -10.34 -5.57 36.01
CA GLY A 382 -9.79 -5.80 37.34
C GLY A 382 -10.72 -6.48 38.34
N SER A 383 -11.91 -6.94 37.91
CA SER A 383 -12.77 -7.79 38.72
C SER A 383 -12.46 -9.27 38.50
N THR A 384 -12.72 -10.09 39.52
CA THR A 384 -12.67 -11.56 39.45
C THR A 384 -14.01 -12.17 39.02
N GLU A 385 -14.96 -11.33 38.62
CA GLU A 385 -16.27 -11.76 38.14
C GLU A 385 -16.18 -12.12 36.65
N GLU A 386 -16.92 -13.16 36.23
CA GLU A 386 -17.02 -13.57 34.83
C GLU A 386 -17.67 -12.44 34.02
N SER A 387 -17.17 -12.24 32.80
CA SER A 387 -17.75 -11.30 31.82
C SER A 387 -19.22 -11.65 31.55
N LEU A 388 -20.09 -10.65 31.58
CA LEU A 388 -21.50 -10.83 31.24
C LEU A 388 -21.75 -10.53 29.77
N MET A 389 -22.34 -11.47 29.06
CA MET A 389 -22.73 -11.25 27.64
C MET A 389 -23.88 -10.26 27.54
N GLU A 390 -23.64 -9.10 26.95
CA GLU A 390 -24.63 -8.07 26.70
C GLU A 390 -25.42 -8.33 25.41
N SER A 391 -24.77 -8.84 24.37
CA SER A 391 -25.43 -9.16 23.10
C SER A 391 -24.76 -10.32 22.37
N ASP A 392 -25.55 -11.10 21.66
CA ASP A 392 -25.13 -12.14 20.73
C ASP A 392 -25.91 -11.99 19.43
N LEU A 393 -25.26 -11.48 18.40
CA LEU A 393 -25.85 -11.08 17.14
C LEU A 393 -25.21 -11.87 15.99
N LEU A 394 -26.02 -12.31 15.05
CA LEU A 394 -25.57 -12.91 13.80
C LEU A 394 -25.88 -11.95 12.65
N ASP A 395 -24.83 -11.54 11.96
CA ASP A 395 -24.88 -10.69 10.77
C ASP A 395 -24.72 -11.54 9.52
N ASP A 396 -25.68 -11.48 8.60
CA ASP A 396 -25.55 -11.96 7.23
C ASP A 396 -25.21 -10.78 6.31
N ASN A 397 -24.03 -10.79 5.75
CA ASN A 397 -23.54 -9.74 4.86
C ASN A 397 -23.58 -10.21 3.40
N TYR A 398 -24.32 -9.50 2.57
CA TYR A 398 -24.41 -9.69 1.13
C TYR A 398 -23.77 -8.48 0.44
N VAL A 399 -22.65 -8.68 -0.23
CA VAL A 399 -21.85 -7.58 -0.79
C VAL A 399 -21.55 -7.83 -2.25
N VAL A 400 -21.74 -6.80 -3.08
CA VAL A 400 -21.27 -6.72 -4.47
C VAL A 400 -20.27 -5.59 -4.55
N ASN A 401 -19.03 -5.93 -4.91
CA ASN A 401 -17.98 -4.95 -5.12
C ASN A 401 -17.76 -4.77 -6.62
N THR A 402 -17.67 -3.53 -7.07
CA THR A 402 -17.34 -3.19 -8.47
C THR A 402 -16.11 -2.30 -8.48
N LEU A 403 -15.15 -2.63 -9.35
CA LEU A 403 -13.97 -1.83 -9.65
C LEU A 403 -13.93 -1.61 -11.17
N ALA A 404 -13.98 -0.36 -11.59
CA ALA A 404 -13.79 0.04 -12.97
C ALA A 404 -12.63 1.05 -13.05
N GLY A 405 -11.71 0.85 -13.99
CA GLY A 405 -10.53 1.69 -14.13
C GLY A 405 -10.20 2.01 -15.58
N ALA A 406 -9.73 3.22 -15.84
CA ALA A 406 -9.20 3.66 -17.12
C ALA A 406 -7.85 4.33 -16.89
N LEU A 407 -6.84 3.92 -17.67
CA LEU A 407 -5.51 4.52 -17.70
C LEU A 407 -5.22 5.00 -19.12
N ALA A 408 -4.68 6.21 -19.24
CA ALA A 408 -4.22 6.75 -20.52
C ALA A 408 -2.95 7.57 -20.29
N ASN A 409 -1.82 7.06 -20.75
CA ASN A 409 -0.51 7.70 -20.65
C ASN A 409 0.03 8.00 -22.03
N ILE A 410 0.45 9.22 -22.25
CA ILE A 410 1.08 9.70 -23.48
C ILE A 410 2.47 10.20 -23.10
N SER A 411 3.48 9.78 -23.84
CA SER A 411 4.85 10.22 -23.67
C SER A 411 5.41 10.73 -24.99
N TYR A 412 6.04 11.88 -24.97
CA TYR A 412 6.62 12.56 -26.12
C TYR A 412 8.09 12.86 -25.85
N SER A 413 8.97 12.30 -26.67
CA SER A 413 10.37 12.67 -26.70
C SER A 413 10.58 13.73 -27.80
N ALA A 414 10.88 14.96 -27.40
CA ALA A 414 11.04 16.10 -28.33
C ALA A 414 12.40 16.13 -29.02
N GLY A 415 13.24 15.15 -28.72
CA GLY A 415 14.61 14.98 -29.21
C GLY A 415 15.38 14.12 -28.20
N PRO A 416 16.70 14.03 -28.34
CA PRO A 416 17.48 13.13 -27.47
C PRO A 416 17.45 13.50 -25.99
N ASN A 417 17.27 14.77 -25.65
CA ASN A 417 17.47 15.27 -24.29
C ASN A 417 16.20 15.72 -23.58
N THR A 418 15.03 15.59 -24.21
CA THR A 418 13.79 16.09 -23.64
C THR A 418 12.65 15.09 -23.77
N THR A 419 12.09 14.71 -22.63
CA THR A 419 10.90 13.86 -22.57
C THR A 419 9.80 14.56 -21.77
N ILE A 420 8.58 14.54 -22.29
CA ILE A 420 7.38 15.06 -21.64
C ILE A 420 6.36 13.93 -21.57
N GLY A 421 5.75 13.73 -20.43
CA GLY A 421 4.71 12.73 -20.19
C GLY A 421 3.42 13.36 -19.69
N TRP A 422 2.30 12.84 -20.17
CA TRP A 422 0.97 13.10 -19.61
C TRP A 422 0.35 11.79 -19.20
N LYS A 423 0.13 11.62 -17.90
CA LYS A 423 -0.37 10.39 -17.30
C LYS A 423 -1.70 10.63 -16.64
N ASN A 424 -2.66 9.78 -16.95
CA ASN A 424 -4.02 9.90 -16.44
C ASN A 424 -4.51 8.55 -15.93
N LEU A 425 -5.15 8.58 -14.80
CA LEU A 425 -5.83 7.45 -14.20
C LEU A 425 -7.19 7.90 -13.69
N TYR A 426 -8.23 7.17 -14.05
CA TYR A 426 -9.55 7.27 -13.44
C TYR A 426 -9.96 5.91 -12.91
N SER A 427 -10.39 5.83 -11.66
CA SER A 427 -10.83 4.59 -11.02
C SER A 427 -12.12 4.81 -10.24
N ILE A 428 -13.03 3.88 -10.35
CA ILE A 428 -14.28 3.82 -9.61
C ILE A 428 -14.27 2.53 -8.80
N THR A 429 -14.48 2.63 -7.49
CA THR A 429 -14.79 1.47 -6.65
C THR A 429 -16.12 1.69 -5.97
N SER A 430 -16.96 0.69 -5.99
CA SER A 430 -18.22 0.72 -5.24
C SER A 430 -18.42 -0.57 -4.45
N GLN A 431 -19.17 -0.43 -3.39
CA GLN A 431 -19.63 -1.52 -2.57
C GLN A 431 -21.14 -1.36 -2.37
N ASP A 432 -21.91 -2.29 -2.91
CA ASP A 432 -23.34 -2.42 -2.67
C ASP A 432 -23.58 -3.54 -1.67
N ARG A 433 -24.23 -3.20 -0.54
CA ARG A 433 -24.33 -4.09 0.61
C ARG A 433 -25.76 -4.15 1.15
N VAL A 434 -26.18 -5.37 1.46
CA VAL A 434 -27.30 -5.62 2.39
C VAL A 434 -26.72 -6.34 3.61
N LEU A 435 -27.03 -5.84 4.78
CA LEU A 435 -26.73 -6.49 6.06
C LEU A 435 -28.04 -6.85 6.74
N MET A 436 -28.16 -8.11 7.16
CA MET A 436 -29.21 -8.59 8.04
C MET A 436 -28.58 -8.99 9.37
N ARG A 437 -29.10 -8.47 10.48
CA ARG A 437 -28.61 -8.74 11.83
C ARG A 437 -29.76 -9.27 12.66
N ASN A 438 -29.58 -10.42 13.28
CA ASN A 438 -30.54 -11.05 14.17
C ASN A 438 -29.84 -11.49 15.45
N GLY A 439 -30.53 -11.45 16.58
CA GLY A 439 -29.96 -11.99 17.82
C GLY A 439 -30.58 -11.42 19.08
N THR A 440 -29.93 -11.69 20.18
CA THR A 440 -30.34 -11.24 21.51
C THR A 440 -29.54 -10.01 21.95
N ARG A 441 -30.22 -9.13 22.67
CA ARG A 441 -29.60 -8.06 23.45
C ARG A 441 -30.22 -8.11 24.83
N GLN A 442 -29.36 -8.03 25.83
CA GLN A 442 -29.80 -8.10 27.24
C GLN A 442 -29.49 -6.76 27.93
N PRO A 443 -30.22 -5.67 27.59
CA PRO A 443 -30.11 -4.45 28.37
C PRO A 443 -30.68 -4.74 29.79
N ILE A 444 -30.16 -4.02 30.79
CA ILE A 444 -30.50 -4.22 32.21
C ILE A 444 -32.03 -4.15 32.41
N ASP A 445 -32.73 -3.33 31.63
CA ASP A 445 -34.16 -3.06 31.68
C ASP A 445 -35.05 -3.96 30.80
N ALA A 446 -34.44 -4.81 29.95
CA ALA A 446 -35.16 -5.73 29.05
C ALA A 446 -34.36 -6.98 28.72
N PRO A 447 -34.12 -7.89 29.67
CA PRO A 447 -33.13 -9.00 29.51
C PRO A 447 -33.55 -10.05 28.46
N ASN A 448 -34.79 -10.09 28.03
CA ASN A 448 -35.33 -11.07 27.07
C ASN A 448 -35.54 -10.48 25.66
N GLN A 449 -34.90 -9.34 25.37
CA GLN A 449 -35.06 -8.65 24.10
C GLN A 449 -34.34 -9.38 22.97
N VAL A 450 -35.04 -9.61 21.88
CA VAL A 450 -34.50 -10.01 20.59
C VAL A 450 -34.61 -8.87 19.60
N LEU A 451 -33.65 -8.77 18.70
CA LEU A 451 -33.65 -7.75 17.65
C LEU A 451 -33.52 -8.36 16.27
N ARG A 452 -34.12 -7.69 15.29
CA ARG A 452 -33.94 -7.91 13.86
C ARG A 452 -33.63 -6.57 13.20
N GLN A 453 -32.44 -6.44 12.65
CA GLN A 453 -31.99 -5.19 12.03
C GLN A 453 -31.58 -5.46 10.59
N SER A 454 -31.84 -4.51 9.68
CA SER A 454 -31.30 -4.57 8.33
C SER A 454 -30.78 -3.22 7.87
N ALA A 455 -29.70 -3.24 7.08
CA ALA A 455 -29.15 -2.06 6.42
C ALA A 455 -29.02 -2.28 4.92
N ARG A 456 -29.29 -1.25 4.14
CA ARG A 456 -29.06 -1.15 2.70
C ARG A 456 -28.07 -0.03 2.48
N TRP A 457 -26.93 -0.37 1.92
CA TRP A 457 -25.76 0.52 1.94
C TRP A 457 -24.99 0.47 0.62
N PHE A 458 -24.97 1.59 -0.08
CA PHE A 458 -24.14 1.79 -1.27
C PHE A 458 -23.04 2.79 -0.95
N THR A 459 -21.81 2.46 -1.27
CA THR A 459 -20.65 3.36 -1.20
C THR A 459 -19.99 3.42 -2.55
N ASN A 460 -19.64 4.62 -3.00
CA ASN A 460 -18.93 4.86 -4.24
C ASN A 460 -17.71 5.72 -3.97
N ASN A 461 -16.54 5.28 -4.42
CA ASN A 461 -15.30 6.04 -4.43
C ASN A 461 -14.86 6.25 -5.87
N GLN A 462 -14.62 7.49 -6.28
CA GLN A 462 -14.09 7.85 -7.58
C GLN A 462 -12.76 8.59 -7.39
N ILE A 463 -11.73 8.15 -8.07
CA ILE A 463 -10.40 8.75 -8.04
C ILE A 463 -10.02 9.16 -9.45
N LEU A 464 -9.64 10.43 -9.60
CA LEU A 464 -9.02 10.96 -10.81
C LEU A 464 -7.61 11.43 -10.47
N SER A 465 -6.62 11.00 -11.24
CA SER A 465 -5.26 11.53 -11.15
C SER A 465 -4.79 11.91 -12.55
N SER A 466 -4.39 13.15 -12.74
CA SER A 466 -3.82 13.66 -13.99
C SER A 466 -2.49 14.35 -13.70
N GLN A 467 -1.45 13.99 -14.46
CA GLN A 467 -0.09 14.37 -14.19
C GLN A 467 0.62 14.76 -15.47
N LEU A 468 1.30 15.89 -15.46
CA LEU A 468 2.26 16.31 -16.45
C LEU A 468 3.65 16.24 -15.85
N ASN A 469 4.57 15.57 -16.53
CA ASN A 469 5.96 15.48 -16.10
C ASN A 469 6.91 15.75 -17.27
N GLY A 470 8.06 16.29 -16.96
CA GLY A 470 9.12 16.53 -17.93
C GLY A 470 10.49 16.21 -17.38
N SER A 471 11.37 15.77 -18.26
CA SER A 471 12.79 15.55 -17.99
C SER A 471 13.60 16.16 -19.10
N HIS A 472 14.56 17.02 -18.75
CA HIS A 472 15.41 17.75 -19.66
C HIS A 472 16.87 17.56 -19.24
N TYR A 473 17.69 17.06 -20.15
CA TYR A 473 19.11 16.92 -19.95
C TYR A 473 19.89 17.98 -20.74
N PHE A 474 20.81 18.66 -20.07
CA PHE A 474 21.63 19.72 -20.65
C PHE A 474 23.06 19.22 -20.83
N GLU A 475 23.43 18.85 -22.05
CA GLU A 475 24.74 18.28 -22.37
C GLU A 475 25.90 19.17 -22.02
N SER A 476 25.75 20.50 -22.13
CA SER A 476 26.83 21.49 -21.94
C SER A 476 27.42 21.46 -20.54
N PHE A 477 26.62 21.17 -19.52
CA PHE A 477 27.06 21.10 -18.11
C PHE A 477 26.55 19.81 -17.41
N LYS A 478 26.02 18.83 -18.18
CA LYS A 478 25.55 17.54 -17.71
C LYS A 478 24.46 17.63 -16.65
N GLY A 479 23.73 18.75 -16.61
CA GLY A 479 22.67 18.96 -15.66
C GLY A 479 21.34 18.33 -16.12
N LYS A 480 20.51 17.87 -15.19
CA LYS A 480 19.21 17.27 -15.45
C LYS A 480 18.13 18.01 -14.67
N LEU A 481 17.14 18.54 -15.38
CA LEU A 481 15.92 19.14 -14.80
C LEU A 481 14.78 18.14 -14.92
N GLN A 482 14.13 17.83 -13.81
CA GLN A 482 12.90 17.06 -13.76
C GLN A 482 11.80 17.88 -13.12
N TRP A 483 10.61 17.85 -13.66
CA TRP A 483 9.46 18.53 -13.07
C TRP A 483 8.20 17.67 -13.17
N LEU A 484 7.31 17.87 -12.22
CA LEU A 484 6.01 17.23 -12.13
C LEU A 484 4.97 18.27 -11.73
N ALA A 485 3.85 18.29 -12.44
CA ALA A 485 2.64 19.00 -12.04
C ALA A 485 1.49 17.99 -12.02
N SER A 486 0.69 17.97 -10.96
CA SER A 486 -0.39 16.98 -10.83
C SER A 486 -1.63 17.55 -10.16
N TYR A 487 -2.75 16.95 -10.52
CA TYR A 487 -4.01 17.04 -9.79
C TYR A 487 -4.49 15.62 -9.48
N SER A 488 -4.81 15.35 -8.22
CA SER A 488 -5.43 14.11 -7.77
C SER A 488 -6.67 14.43 -6.95
N GLY A 489 -7.82 13.96 -7.36
CA GLY A 489 -9.10 14.19 -6.69
C GLY A 489 -9.78 12.89 -6.32
N ILE A 490 -10.49 12.89 -5.20
CA ILE A 490 -11.37 11.82 -4.77
C ILE A 490 -12.76 12.36 -4.44
N SER A 491 -13.77 11.60 -4.84
CA SER A 491 -15.15 11.76 -4.42
C SER A 491 -15.62 10.46 -3.77
N ARG A 492 -15.93 10.50 -2.47
CA ARG A 492 -16.55 9.39 -1.75
C ARG A 492 -17.98 9.73 -1.39
N SER A 493 -18.92 8.94 -1.86
CA SER A 493 -20.35 9.14 -1.64
C SER A 493 -20.99 7.93 -0.96
N VAL A 494 -21.81 8.19 0.03
CA VAL A 494 -22.70 7.23 0.69
C VAL A 494 -24.14 7.75 0.53
N PRO A 495 -24.78 7.49 -0.62
CA PRO A 495 -26.13 7.97 -0.87
C PRO A 495 -27.16 7.05 -0.25
N ASN A 496 -28.04 7.59 0.58
CA ASN A 496 -29.23 6.93 1.11
C ASN A 496 -28.94 5.58 1.82
N LEU A 497 -27.96 5.53 2.74
CA LEU A 497 -27.86 4.41 3.66
C LEU A 497 -29.13 4.36 4.49
N ARG A 498 -29.83 3.23 4.50
CA ARG A 498 -31.11 3.04 5.17
C ARG A 498 -31.03 1.86 6.12
N ASN A 499 -31.58 2.02 7.31
CA ASN A 499 -31.65 0.92 8.27
C ASN A 499 -33.06 0.76 8.86
N THR A 500 -33.34 -0.47 9.25
CA THR A 500 -34.52 -0.86 9.97
C THR A 500 -34.13 -1.61 11.24
N LEU A 501 -34.89 -1.45 12.29
CA LEU A 501 -34.69 -2.16 13.55
C LEU A 501 -36.04 -2.55 14.11
N TYR A 502 -36.20 -3.84 14.40
CA TYR A 502 -37.36 -4.38 15.07
C TYR A 502 -36.93 -5.03 16.38
N TYR A 503 -37.74 -4.88 17.39
CA TYR A 503 -37.57 -5.55 18.67
C TYR A 503 -38.71 -6.58 18.85
N GLY A 504 -38.39 -7.68 19.48
CA GLY A 504 -39.31 -8.69 19.94
C GLY A 504 -38.92 -9.13 21.34
N ASP A 505 -39.70 -10.05 21.90
CA ASP A 505 -39.46 -10.63 23.21
C ASP A 505 -39.38 -12.15 23.05
N THR A 506 -38.38 -12.80 23.67
CA THR A 506 -38.24 -14.26 23.63
C THR A 506 -39.35 -15.02 24.31
N ASP A 507 -40.01 -14.39 25.29
CA ASP A 507 -41.11 -14.99 26.10
C ASP A 507 -42.43 -14.94 25.39
N VAL A 508 -42.54 -14.27 24.22
CA VAL A 508 -43.80 -14.13 23.46
C VAL A 508 -43.67 -14.88 22.13
N PRO A 509 -44.67 -15.74 21.77
CA PRO A 509 -44.62 -16.42 20.48
C PRO A 509 -44.53 -15.44 19.32
N ASP A 510 -43.78 -15.78 18.29
CA ASP A 510 -43.34 -15.24 17.00
C ASP A 510 -44.09 -14.02 16.35
N THR A 511 -45.10 -13.43 16.99
CA THR A 511 -45.98 -12.45 16.35
C THR A 511 -45.80 -11.01 16.79
N SER A 512 -44.88 -10.68 17.71
CA SER A 512 -44.84 -9.35 18.32
C SER A 512 -43.62 -8.52 17.94
N TRP A 513 -43.12 -8.62 16.70
CA TRP A 513 -42.08 -7.74 16.20
C TRP A 513 -42.57 -6.31 16.07
N ARG A 514 -41.87 -5.38 16.72
CA ARG A 514 -42.20 -3.96 16.74
C ARG A 514 -41.06 -3.11 16.22
N ALA A 515 -41.33 -2.26 15.24
CA ALA A 515 -40.35 -1.33 14.68
C ALA A 515 -39.92 -0.31 15.73
N GLY A 516 -38.61 -0.14 15.87
CA GLY A 516 -38.01 0.82 16.77
C GLY A 516 -38.08 2.24 16.21
N ILE A 517 -39.24 2.87 16.27
CA ILE A 517 -39.47 4.24 15.79
C ILE A 517 -39.95 5.08 16.98
N THR A 518 -39.35 6.24 17.20
CA THR A 518 -39.69 7.16 18.28
C THR A 518 -40.38 8.42 17.77
N SER A 519 -40.84 9.26 18.68
CA SER A 519 -41.44 10.56 18.36
C SER A 519 -40.39 11.67 18.15
N THR A 520 -39.16 11.49 18.61
CA THR A 520 -38.16 12.55 18.67
C THR A 520 -36.81 12.18 18.13
N SER A 521 -36.39 10.94 18.31
CA SER A 521 -35.00 10.51 17.99
C SER A 521 -34.90 9.92 16.59
N VAL A 522 -33.87 10.29 15.89
CA VAL A 522 -33.48 9.73 14.59
C VAL A 522 -32.00 9.35 14.65
N GLY A 523 -31.65 8.28 13.99
CA GLY A 523 -30.28 7.82 14.02
C GLY A 523 -30.15 6.38 13.57
N PRO A 524 -28.92 5.82 13.56
CA PRO A 524 -28.67 4.46 13.10
C PRO A 524 -29.35 3.38 13.96
N ASP A 525 -29.69 3.68 15.20
CA ASP A 525 -30.37 2.76 16.13
C ASP A 525 -31.91 2.84 16.05
N TYR A 526 -32.44 3.50 15.01
CA TYR A 526 -33.89 3.62 14.84
C TYR A 526 -34.34 3.18 13.45
N SER A 527 -35.49 2.52 13.36
CA SER A 527 -36.11 2.13 12.10
C SER A 527 -36.46 3.34 11.25
N GLY A 528 -36.20 3.22 9.93
CA GLY A 528 -36.58 4.29 9.00
C GLY A 528 -35.52 5.40 8.90
N SER A 529 -34.36 5.23 9.46
CA SER A 529 -33.29 6.21 9.31
C SER A 529 -32.66 6.16 7.92
N ARG A 530 -32.23 7.32 7.44
CA ARG A 530 -31.59 7.56 6.14
C ARG A 530 -30.38 8.46 6.32
N PHE A 531 -29.22 8.03 5.84
CA PHE A 531 -27.97 8.79 5.90
C PHE A 531 -27.44 9.09 4.50
N TYR A 532 -26.97 10.32 4.31
CA TYR A 532 -26.32 10.81 3.10
C TYR A 532 -24.98 11.42 3.48
N GLY A 533 -23.90 10.89 2.96
CA GLY A 533 -22.54 11.40 3.17
C GLY A 533 -21.84 11.69 1.87
N LEU A 534 -21.10 12.79 1.82
CA LEU A 534 -20.24 13.17 0.68
C LEU A 534 -18.93 13.73 1.20
N ASN A 535 -17.84 13.12 0.76
CA ASN A 535 -16.48 13.60 0.98
C ASN A 535 -15.85 13.92 -0.39
N LEU A 536 -15.45 15.15 -0.58
CA LEU A 536 -14.72 15.63 -1.75
C LEU A 536 -13.34 16.08 -1.30
N GLU A 537 -12.30 15.58 -1.92
CA GLU A 537 -10.94 16.01 -1.64
C GLU A 537 -10.15 16.17 -2.92
N GLY A 538 -9.35 17.24 -3.00
CA GLY A 538 -8.43 17.53 -4.08
C GLY A 538 -7.01 17.78 -3.58
N ILE A 539 -6.03 17.33 -4.34
CA ILE A 539 -4.62 17.67 -4.15
C ILE A 539 -4.06 18.16 -5.47
N THR A 540 -3.66 19.43 -5.50
CA THR A 540 -2.86 19.99 -6.59
C THR A 540 -1.42 20.07 -6.13
N SER A 541 -0.48 19.52 -6.88
CA SER A 541 0.94 19.57 -6.53
C SER A 541 1.83 19.89 -7.71
N GLY A 542 2.96 20.52 -7.40
CA GLY A 542 4.00 20.84 -8.38
C GLY A 542 5.37 20.75 -7.72
N GLN A 543 6.33 20.19 -8.44
CA GLN A 543 7.74 20.14 -8.00
C GLN A 543 8.67 20.23 -9.20
N ALA A 544 9.84 20.78 -8.95
CA ALA A 544 10.97 20.80 -9.88
C ALA A 544 12.24 20.40 -9.14
N THR A 545 13.03 19.54 -9.75
CA THR A 545 14.29 19.03 -9.23
C THR A 545 15.38 19.24 -10.26
N PHE A 546 16.47 19.82 -9.87
CA PHE A 546 17.65 20.00 -10.69
C PHE A 546 18.80 19.18 -10.12
N GLU A 547 19.42 18.38 -10.97
CA GLU A 547 20.54 17.48 -10.64
C GLU A 547 21.76 17.90 -11.43
N LEU A 548 22.90 18.02 -10.76
CA LEU A 548 24.16 18.50 -11.33
C LEU A 548 25.33 17.67 -10.80
N PRO A 549 26.12 17.01 -11.64
CA PRO A 549 27.35 16.38 -11.22
C PRO A 549 28.39 17.46 -10.86
N LEU A 550 28.95 17.35 -9.65
CA LEU A 550 29.96 18.25 -9.09
C LEU A 550 31.19 17.42 -8.69
N ASP A 551 31.94 16.95 -9.67
CA ASP A 551 33.11 16.11 -9.40
C ASP A 551 34.25 16.95 -8.86
N LEU A 552 34.74 16.63 -7.66
CA LEU A 552 35.94 17.18 -7.06
C LEU A 552 37.12 16.27 -7.44
N VAL A 553 37.57 16.37 -8.68
CA VAL A 553 38.57 15.45 -9.31
C VAL A 553 39.86 15.39 -8.50
N ASP A 554 40.31 16.53 -7.96
CA ASP A 554 41.56 16.62 -7.19
C ASP A 554 41.52 15.85 -5.86
N LEU A 555 40.32 15.62 -5.32
CA LEU A 555 40.07 14.86 -4.09
C LEU A 555 39.59 13.43 -4.33
N GLY A 556 39.42 13.01 -5.58
CA GLY A 556 38.86 11.71 -5.94
C GLY A 556 37.42 11.53 -5.52
N ILE A 557 36.68 12.64 -5.25
CA ILE A 557 35.30 12.60 -4.82
C ILE A 557 34.39 12.92 -6.00
N ARG A 558 33.49 12.01 -6.32
CA ARG A 558 32.40 12.26 -7.27
C ARG A 558 31.15 12.65 -6.48
N ASN A 559 30.66 13.84 -6.76
CA ASN A 559 29.44 14.35 -6.13
C ASN A 559 28.36 14.55 -7.17
N ASN A 560 27.13 14.24 -6.79
CA ASN A 560 25.94 14.66 -7.51
C ASN A 560 25.10 15.55 -6.59
N LEU A 561 24.97 16.83 -6.95
CA LEU A 561 24.12 17.78 -6.24
C LEU A 561 22.69 17.68 -6.80
N LYS A 562 21.73 17.49 -5.94
CA LYS A 562 20.31 17.54 -6.27
C LYS A 562 19.64 18.64 -5.43
N VAL A 563 19.02 19.61 -6.08
CA VAL A 563 18.23 20.65 -5.43
C VAL A 563 16.81 20.59 -5.96
N GLY A 564 15.83 20.82 -5.10
CA GLY A 564 14.45 20.80 -5.53
C GLY A 564 13.57 21.74 -4.73
N ILE A 565 12.54 22.20 -5.38
CA ILE A 565 11.48 23.03 -4.80
C ILE A 565 10.13 22.48 -5.24
N GLY A 566 9.12 22.71 -4.42
CA GLY A 566 7.77 22.35 -4.79
C GLY A 566 6.75 22.71 -3.74
N GLY A 567 5.53 22.34 -4.00
CA GLY A 567 4.43 22.52 -3.07
C GLY A 567 3.22 21.71 -3.45
N GLN A 568 2.34 21.60 -2.51
CA GLN A 568 1.01 21.01 -2.69
C GLN A 568 -0.04 21.84 -1.96
N TYR A 569 -1.19 21.96 -2.58
CA TYR A 569 -2.40 22.48 -1.98
C TYR A 569 -3.42 21.34 -1.92
N ARG A 570 -4.02 21.15 -0.76
CA ARG A 570 -5.02 20.14 -0.49
C ARG A 570 -6.25 20.79 0.07
N ASP A 571 -7.42 20.44 -0.44
CA ASP A 571 -8.71 20.87 0.06
C ASP A 571 -9.63 19.68 0.29
N ARG A 572 -10.47 19.76 1.32
CA ARG A 572 -11.49 18.76 1.63
C ARG A 572 -12.78 19.42 2.08
N THR A 573 -13.89 18.92 1.53
CA THR A 573 -15.24 19.23 1.96
C THR A 573 -15.93 17.95 2.35
N TYR A 574 -16.38 17.88 3.60
CA TYR A 574 -17.23 16.80 4.08
C TYR A 574 -18.59 17.33 4.46
N THR A 575 -19.65 16.67 4.00
CA THR A 575 -21.03 16.98 4.34
C THR A 575 -21.81 15.70 4.62
N ALA A 576 -22.61 15.70 5.67
CA ALA A 576 -23.53 14.62 5.96
C ALA A 576 -24.91 15.16 6.31
N ARG A 577 -25.95 14.39 5.97
CA ARG A 577 -27.33 14.65 6.40
C ARG A 577 -27.97 13.35 6.85
N GLN A 578 -28.66 13.40 7.97
CA GLN A 578 -29.36 12.27 8.56
C GLN A 578 -30.82 12.58 8.76
N PHE A 579 -31.67 11.71 8.25
CA PHE A 579 -33.12 11.81 8.36
C PHE A 579 -33.70 10.55 8.99
N GLY A 580 -34.86 10.65 9.57
CA GLY A 580 -35.60 9.50 10.05
C GLY A 580 -37.12 9.79 10.13
N TYR A 581 -37.86 8.74 9.91
CA TYR A 581 -39.31 8.78 10.18
C TYR A 581 -39.56 8.76 11.69
N VAL A 582 -40.42 9.64 12.16
CA VAL A 582 -40.82 9.72 13.56
C VAL A 582 -42.34 9.70 13.66
N LEU A 583 -42.87 9.31 14.82
CA LEU A 583 -44.29 9.40 15.08
C LEU A 583 -44.72 10.87 15.00
N ALA A 584 -45.66 11.20 14.12
CA ALA A 584 -46.04 12.58 13.88
C ALA A 584 -46.71 13.22 15.11
N ASN A 585 -47.49 12.44 15.86
CA ASN A 585 -48.10 12.82 17.14
C ASN A 585 -48.19 11.59 18.05
N PHE A 586 -47.42 11.55 19.11
CA PHE A 586 -47.36 10.42 20.04
C PHE A 586 -48.70 10.05 20.66
N MET A 587 -49.53 11.03 20.94
CA MET A 587 -50.84 10.83 21.66
C MET A 587 -51.90 10.19 20.78
N THR A 588 -51.88 10.44 19.48
CA THR A 588 -52.92 9.98 18.54
C THR A 588 -52.41 8.98 17.53
N PHE A 589 -51.15 8.59 17.66
CA PHE A 589 -50.48 7.65 16.76
C PHE A 589 -51.09 6.24 16.84
N ASP A 590 -51.32 5.62 15.69
CA ASP A 590 -51.78 4.23 15.64
C ASP A 590 -50.62 3.28 15.93
N GLN A 591 -50.53 2.78 17.14
CA GLN A 591 -49.47 1.91 17.63
C GLN A 591 -49.37 0.58 16.83
N ASN A 592 -50.46 0.12 16.20
CA ASN A 592 -50.50 -1.12 15.43
C ASN A 592 -49.62 -1.03 14.16
N LEU A 593 -49.44 0.18 13.62
CA LEU A 593 -48.55 0.40 12.47
C LEU A 593 -47.12 -0.06 12.72
N LEU A 594 -46.63 0.00 13.95
CA LEU A 594 -45.27 -0.40 14.27
C LEU A 594 -45.03 -1.92 14.17
N ASN A 595 -46.10 -2.71 14.10
CA ASN A 595 -46.01 -4.16 13.99
C ASN A 595 -46.05 -4.64 12.52
N ALA A 596 -46.30 -3.73 11.58
CA ALA A 596 -46.35 -4.03 10.15
C ALA A 596 -44.94 -4.18 9.52
N PRO A 597 -44.84 -4.80 8.34
CA PRO A 597 -43.62 -4.73 7.52
C PRO A 597 -43.22 -3.29 7.18
N ILE A 598 -41.93 -3.03 7.04
CA ILE A 598 -41.38 -1.67 6.89
C ILE A 598 -41.94 -0.95 5.64
N GLU A 599 -42.24 -1.69 4.58
CA GLU A 599 -42.82 -1.19 3.34
C GLU A 599 -44.26 -0.68 3.56
N GLU A 600 -45.00 -1.33 4.43
CA GLU A 600 -46.36 -0.92 4.83
C GLU A 600 -46.32 0.25 5.81
N ILE A 601 -45.40 0.19 6.79
CA ILE A 601 -45.19 1.28 7.76
C ILE A 601 -45.01 2.60 7.02
N PHE A 602 -44.11 2.64 6.04
CA PHE A 602 -43.80 3.85 5.28
C PHE A 602 -44.61 3.99 3.98
N GLY A 603 -45.75 3.32 3.90
CA GLY A 603 -46.72 3.54 2.83
C GLY A 603 -47.24 4.98 2.83
N ALA A 604 -47.59 5.51 1.63
CA ALA A 604 -48.04 6.89 1.48
C ALA A 604 -49.26 7.25 2.37
N GLN A 605 -50.15 6.27 2.61
CA GLN A 605 -51.34 6.43 3.46
C GLN A 605 -51.00 6.71 4.93
N ASN A 606 -49.84 6.27 5.38
CA ASN A 606 -49.36 6.44 6.76
C ASN A 606 -48.56 7.73 6.97
N MET A 607 -48.35 8.51 5.90
CA MET A 607 -47.68 9.82 5.98
C MET A 607 -48.72 10.89 6.32
N ASN A 608 -49.04 11.07 7.61
CA ASN A 608 -50.01 12.06 8.08
C ASN A 608 -49.64 12.62 9.46
N ALA A 609 -50.13 13.80 9.76
CA ALA A 609 -49.75 14.55 10.95
C ALA A 609 -50.48 14.12 12.24
N THR A 610 -51.50 13.26 12.13
CA THR A 610 -52.38 12.89 13.27
C THR A 610 -52.01 11.52 13.83
N SER A 611 -52.09 10.49 13.01
CA SER A 611 -51.95 9.09 13.45
C SER A 611 -50.80 8.33 12.75
N GLY A 612 -50.04 8.99 11.90
CA GLY A 612 -49.00 8.39 11.10
C GLY A 612 -47.58 8.94 11.35
N PHE A 613 -46.79 9.01 10.29
CA PHE A 613 -45.39 9.39 10.37
C PHE A 613 -45.10 10.74 9.71
N SER A 614 -44.08 11.41 10.22
CA SER A 614 -43.47 12.59 9.62
C SER A 614 -41.96 12.41 9.53
N MET A 615 -41.27 13.25 8.75
CA MET A 615 -39.81 13.24 8.63
C MET A 615 -39.17 14.23 9.59
N ARG A 616 -38.13 13.77 10.29
CA ARG A 616 -37.28 14.62 11.11
C ARG A 616 -35.84 14.52 10.63
N GLU A 617 -35.09 15.59 10.72
CA GLU A 617 -33.66 15.62 10.48
C GLU A 617 -32.93 15.54 11.81
N GLY A 618 -31.92 14.66 11.89
CA GLY A 618 -31.05 14.48 13.03
C GLY A 618 -29.63 14.98 12.77
N THR A 619 -29.43 15.67 11.65
CA THR A 619 -28.12 16.25 11.30
C THR A 619 -27.67 17.25 12.34
N LYS A 620 -26.47 17.07 12.87
CA LYS A 620 -25.88 18.00 13.83
C LYS A 620 -25.04 19.06 13.11
N SER A 621 -24.79 20.18 13.73
CA SER A 621 -23.93 21.23 13.18
C SER A 621 -22.49 20.77 12.97
N SER A 622 -22.03 19.78 13.75
CA SER A 622 -20.73 19.12 13.63
C SER A 622 -20.59 18.19 12.43
N ASP A 623 -21.70 17.76 11.78
CA ASP A 623 -21.70 16.75 10.70
C ASP A 623 -21.18 17.28 9.35
N SER A 624 -20.49 18.41 9.36
CA SER A 624 -19.84 18.98 8.19
C SER A 624 -18.58 19.74 8.56
N TYR A 625 -17.59 19.70 7.68
CA TYR A 625 -16.40 20.54 7.81
C TYR A 625 -15.80 20.91 6.45
N LEU A 626 -15.07 22.00 6.45
CA LEU A 626 -14.25 22.47 5.36
C LEU A 626 -12.80 22.53 5.83
N ALA A 627 -11.88 22.04 5.06
CA ALA A 627 -10.47 22.06 5.43
C ALA A 627 -9.59 22.27 4.22
N ASN A 628 -8.46 22.94 4.45
CA ASN A 628 -7.41 23.06 3.45
C ASN A 628 -6.03 23.00 4.11
N ALA A 629 -5.02 22.60 3.35
CA ALA A 629 -3.64 22.60 3.78
C ALA A 629 -2.72 22.92 2.59
N THR A 630 -1.70 23.73 2.87
CA THR A 630 -0.64 24.06 1.93
C THR A 630 0.69 23.56 2.48
N THR A 631 1.45 22.83 1.68
CA THR A 631 2.82 22.46 1.99
C THR A 631 3.73 23.06 0.93
N SER A 632 4.64 23.94 1.31
CA SER A 632 5.71 24.43 0.44
C SER A 632 7.02 23.85 0.91
N PHE A 633 7.88 23.38 0.01
CA PHE A 633 9.13 22.75 0.41
C PHE A 633 10.28 23.10 -0.52
N GLY A 634 11.48 23.05 0.06
CA GLY A 634 12.73 23.04 -0.67
C GLY A 634 13.69 22.04 -0.07
N PHE A 635 14.58 21.49 -0.88
CA PHE A 635 15.62 20.58 -0.40
C PHE A 635 16.93 20.73 -1.17
N ILE A 636 17.99 20.36 -0.48
CA ILE A 636 19.32 20.19 -1.03
C ILE A 636 19.86 18.81 -0.61
N GLN A 637 20.43 18.10 -1.53
CA GLN A 637 20.94 16.75 -1.32
C GLN A 637 22.23 16.55 -2.10
N PHE A 638 23.20 15.94 -1.45
CA PHE A 638 24.46 15.53 -2.05
C PHE A 638 24.56 14.01 -2.06
N ASP A 639 24.92 13.45 -3.19
CA ASP A 639 25.25 12.04 -3.36
C ASP A 639 26.73 11.94 -3.67
N SER A 640 27.50 11.62 -2.64
CA SER A 640 28.96 11.71 -2.65
C SER A 640 29.57 10.31 -2.67
N ARG A 641 30.35 9.98 -3.68
CA ARG A 641 31.25 8.81 -3.70
C ARG A 641 32.62 9.26 -3.25
N ILE A 642 32.91 8.97 -1.98
CA ILE A 642 34.15 9.45 -1.32
C ILE A 642 35.32 8.54 -1.67
N LEU A 643 35.11 7.26 -1.84
CA LEU A 643 36.06 6.21 -2.21
C LEU A 643 35.33 5.22 -3.13
N GLU A 644 36.05 4.32 -3.79
CA GLU A 644 35.47 3.31 -4.67
C GLU A 644 34.34 2.50 -4.02
N LYS A 645 34.40 2.27 -2.70
CA LYS A 645 33.46 1.45 -1.92
C LYS A 645 32.51 2.24 -1.04
N THR A 646 32.65 3.55 -0.96
CA THR A 646 31.92 4.36 0.02
C THR A 646 31.08 5.41 -0.68
N ARG A 647 29.78 5.38 -0.44
CA ARG A 647 28.81 6.35 -0.92
C ARG A 647 28.05 6.96 0.27
N LEU A 648 27.95 8.28 0.30
CA LEU A 648 27.23 9.03 1.31
C LEU A 648 26.19 9.91 0.62
N ASN A 649 24.94 9.63 0.85
CA ASN A 649 23.83 10.49 0.44
C ASN A 649 23.33 11.26 1.68
N TRP A 650 23.41 12.59 1.65
CA TRP A 650 23.02 13.42 2.76
C TRP A 650 22.36 14.70 2.27
N GLY A 651 21.44 15.20 3.05
CA GLY A 651 20.70 16.39 2.64
C GLY A 651 19.80 16.94 3.72
N LEU A 652 19.20 18.07 3.39
CA LEU A 652 18.30 18.80 4.24
C LEU A 652 17.05 19.18 3.44
N ARG A 653 15.89 18.92 4.01
CA ARG A 653 14.60 19.35 3.51
C ARG A 653 13.97 20.33 4.49
N ALA A 654 13.41 21.41 3.99
CA ALA A 654 12.60 22.34 4.76
C ALA A 654 11.16 22.31 4.21
N GLU A 655 10.18 22.12 5.08
CA GLU A 655 8.75 22.17 4.74
C GLU A 655 8.05 23.25 5.56
N ASN A 656 7.42 24.22 4.89
CA ASN A 656 6.45 25.11 5.52
C ASN A 656 5.05 24.53 5.29
N PHE A 657 4.36 24.24 6.39
CA PHE A 657 3.03 23.65 6.39
C PHE A 657 2.02 24.59 7.03
N GLU A 658 0.94 24.83 6.32
CA GLU A 658 -0.20 25.62 6.76
C GLU A 658 -1.46 24.79 6.65
N GLN A 659 -2.26 24.71 7.71
CA GLN A 659 -3.51 23.94 7.74
C GLN A 659 -4.61 24.77 8.38
N ASN A 660 -5.77 24.80 7.74
CA ASN A 660 -6.99 25.41 8.25
C ASN A 660 -8.13 24.40 8.18
N MET A 661 -8.89 24.29 9.25
CA MET A 661 -10.12 23.52 9.30
C MET A 661 -11.20 24.33 10.00
N TYR A 662 -12.38 24.34 9.39
CA TYR A 662 -13.57 25.00 9.90
C TYR A 662 -14.71 23.98 10.06
N SER A 663 -15.30 23.93 11.25
CA SER A 663 -16.46 23.13 11.59
C SER A 663 -17.27 23.80 12.69
N LYS A 664 -18.22 23.08 13.26
CA LYS A 664 -19.03 23.52 14.39
C LYS A 664 -19.10 22.40 15.43
N THR A 665 -19.39 22.76 16.68
CA THR A 665 -19.80 21.80 17.71
C THR A 665 -21.29 21.43 17.51
N ASP A 666 -21.75 20.41 18.24
CA ASP A 666 -23.18 20.06 18.28
C ASP A 666 -24.06 21.23 18.76
N ASN A 667 -23.53 22.11 19.61
CA ASN A 667 -24.15 23.31 20.10
C ASN A 667 -24.08 24.50 19.11
N ASN A 668 -23.58 24.27 17.89
CA ASN A 668 -23.43 25.29 16.83
C ASN A 668 -22.30 26.32 17.09
N ASP A 669 -21.43 26.11 18.10
CA ASP A 669 -20.25 26.94 18.30
C ASP A 669 -19.23 26.69 17.19
N THR A 670 -18.56 27.75 16.74
CA THR A 670 -17.53 27.65 15.70
C THR A 670 -16.29 26.95 16.23
N VAL A 671 -15.82 25.94 15.48
CA VAL A 671 -14.54 25.29 15.69
C VAL A 671 -13.62 25.64 14.52
N GLN A 672 -12.55 26.34 14.82
CA GLN A 672 -11.53 26.71 13.85
C GLN A 672 -10.17 26.21 14.32
N VAL A 673 -9.47 25.46 13.47
CA VAL A 673 -8.11 24.99 13.74
C VAL A 673 -7.20 25.62 12.71
N GLU A 674 -6.21 26.37 13.18
CA GLU A 674 -5.17 26.98 12.36
C GLU A 674 -3.81 26.49 12.84
N SER A 675 -2.96 26.05 11.92
CA SER A 675 -1.61 25.60 12.25
C SER A 675 -0.64 26.03 11.15
N THR A 676 0.41 26.74 11.51
CA THR A 676 1.52 27.06 10.61
C THR A 676 2.81 26.61 11.25
N ARG A 677 3.60 25.81 10.53
CA ARG A 677 4.86 25.24 11.05
C ARG A 677 5.91 25.13 9.94
N LEU A 678 7.13 25.50 10.30
CA LEU A 678 8.32 25.21 9.50
C LEU A 678 9.04 24.01 10.13
N ASP A 679 9.26 22.98 9.34
CA ASP A 679 9.93 21.74 9.73
C ASP A 679 11.23 21.60 8.96
N ILE A 680 12.32 21.29 9.69
CA ILE A 680 13.65 21.01 9.13
C ILE A 680 13.95 19.54 9.30
N LEU A 681 14.18 18.86 8.19
CA LEU A 681 14.21 17.39 8.08
C LEU A 681 15.56 16.95 7.50
N PRO A 682 16.57 16.69 8.34
CA PRO A 682 17.85 16.14 7.90
C PRO A 682 17.72 14.65 7.54
N SER A 683 18.52 14.22 6.57
CA SER A 683 18.68 12.82 6.21
C SER A 683 20.12 12.50 5.83
N VAL A 684 20.57 11.32 6.24
CA VAL A 684 21.91 10.78 5.93
C VAL A 684 21.77 9.29 5.67
N ASN A 685 22.24 8.84 4.50
CA ASN A 685 22.30 7.44 4.11
C ASN A 685 23.75 7.11 3.71
N PHE A 686 24.39 6.26 4.46
CA PHE A 686 25.73 5.77 4.23
C PHE A 686 25.69 4.37 3.66
N ILE A 687 26.45 4.12 2.58
CA ILE A 687 26.54 2.83 1.92
C ILE A 687 28.01 2.45 1.80
N TYR A 688 28.34 1.28 2.27
CA TYR A 688 29.64 0.65 2.10
C TYR A 688 29.50 -0.62 1.27
N SER A 689 30.10 -0.62 0.07
CA SER A 689 30.16 -1.80 -0.80
C SER A 689 31.31 -2.68 -0.35
N ILE A 690 31.01 -3.79 0.31
CA ILE A 690 32.01 -4.78 0.75
C ILE A 690 32.68 -5.35 -0.49
N ASP A 691 31.88 -5.74 -1.46
CA ASP A 691 32.26 -6.16 -2.82
C ASP A 691 31.13 -5.79 -3.81
N ASP A 692 31.26 -6.25 -5.06
CA ASP A 692 30.27 -5.99 -6.12
C ASP A 692 28.91 -6.64 -5.85
N ALA A 693 28.78 -7.55 -4.91
CA ALA A 693 27.56 -8.26 -4.59
C ALA A 693 26.98 -7.89 -3.21
N GLN A 694 27.75 -7.22 -2.36
CA GLN A 694 27.38 -7.01 -0.96
C GLN A 694 27.50 -5.56 -0.54
N ASN A 695 26.45 -5.06 0.12
CA ASN A 695 26.42 -3.70 0.69
C ASN A 695 26.04 -3.74 2.18
N LEU A 696 26.62 -2.80 2.91
CA LEU A 696 26.18 -2.40 4.24
C LEU A 696 25.64 -0.98 4.16
N ARG A 697 24.45 -0.74 4.66
CA ARG A 697 23.80 0.57 4.70
C ARG A 697 23.51 0.98 6.14
N ILE A 698 23.72 2.24 6.44
CA ILE A 698 23.36 2.86 7.71
C ILE A 698 22.66 4.17 7.40
N SER A 699 21.50 4.41 7.99
CA SER A 699 20.70 5.58 7.71
C SER A 699 20.22 6.25 9.00
N TYR A 700 20.19 7.58 8.98
CA TYR A 700 19.50 8.42 9.95
C TYR A 700 18.63 9.41 9.20
N SER A 701 17.41 9.61 9.69
CA SER A 701 16.55 10.67 9.16
C SER A 701 15.52 11.13 10.19
N ARG A 702 15.14 12.39 10.08
CA ARG A 702 13.97 12.93 10.78
C ARG A 702 12.81 13.06 9.83
N THR A 703 11.67 12.51 10.23
CA THR A 703 10.39 12.57 9.53
C THR A 703 9.30 13.07 10.49
N LEU A 704 8.09 13.22 10.00
CA LEU A 704 6.98 13.72 10.80
C LEU A 704 5.66 13.03 10.43
N ASN A 705 4.65 13.24 11.26
CA ASN A 705 3.28 12.84 10.97
C ASN A 705 2.32 13.94 11.48
N ARG A 706 1.46 14.44 10.60
CA ARG A 706 0.55 15.56 10.87
C ARG A 706 -0.86 15.05 11.16
N PRO A 707 -1.64 15.74 11.98
CA PRO A 707 -3.06 15.44 12.14
C PRO A 707 -3.78 15.54 10.79
N GLU A 708 -4.67 14.60 10.54
CA GLU A 708 -5.54 14.60 9.38
C GLU A 708 -6.76 15.48 9.64
N PHE A 709 -7.38 16.05 8.60
CA PHE A 709 -8.57 16.89 8.74
C PHE A 709 -9.68 16.22 9.54
N ARG A 710 -9.89 14.93 9.30
CA ARG A 710 -10.89 14.14 10.02
C ARG A 710 -10.55 13.95 11.51
N GLU A 711 -9.29 13.82 11.84
CA GLU A 711 -8.84 13.68 13.24
C GLU A 711 -9.02 14.97 14.04
N LEU A 712 -9.04 16.12 13.34
CA LEU A 712 -9.28 17.44 13.95
C LEU A 712 -10.76 17.81 14.01
N ALA A 713 -11.59 17.30 13.08
CA ALA A 713 -12.99 17.69 12.98
C ALA A 713 -13.83 17.07 14.10
N PRO A 714 -14.65 17.84 14.84
CA PRO A 714 -15.46 17.36 15.96
C PRO A 714 -16.64 16.50 15.52
N PHE A 715 -16.68 16.07 14.28
CA PHE A 715 -17.71 15.21 13.71
C PHE A 715 -17.70 13.83 14.36
N ALA A 716 -18.85 13.36 14.82
CA ALA A 716 -19.06 12.03 15.35
C ALA A 716 -19.44 11.05 14.22
N PHE A 717 -18.50 10.21 13.80
CA PHE A 717 -18.76 9.18 12.79
C PHE A 717 -19.20 7.87 13.46
N TYR A 718 -20.44 7.44 13.14
CA TYR A 718 -20.93 6.15 13.58
C TYR A 718 -20.63 5.06 12.54
N ASP A 719 -19.86 4.06 12.95
CA ASP A 719 -19.64 2.87 12.14
C ASP A 719 -20.75 1.85 12.40
N PHE A 720 -21.62 1.66 11.40
CA PHE A 720 -22.73 0.72 11.49
C PHE A 720 -22.31 -0.75 11.71
N GLN A 721 -21.13 -1.13 11.27
CA GLN A 721 -20.63 -2.50 11.45
C GLN A 721 -20.16 -2.74 12.87
N THR A 722 -19.29 -1.89 13.38
CA THR A 722 -18.71 -2.03 14.71
C THR A 722 -19.60 -1.46 15.81
N ARG A 723 -20.50 -0.54 15.46
CA ARG A 723 -21.36 0.24 16.37
C ARG A 723 -20.59 1.23 17.25
N TYR A 724 -19.33 1.53 16.88
CA TYR A 724 -18.55 2.53 17.57
C TYR A 724 -18.68 3.91 16.92
N VAL A 725 -18.54 4.92 17.76
CA VAL A 725 -18.49 6.32 17.34
C VAL A 725 -17.04 6.80 17.41
N VAL A 726 -16.57 7.48 16.37
CA VAL A 726 -15.25 8.10 16.35
C VAL A 726 -15.42 9.60 16.24
N THR A 727 -14.86 10.36 17.18
CA THR A 727 -14.91 11.83 17.20
C THR A 727 -13.51 12.42 17.09
N GLY A 728 -13.33 13.44 16.26
CA GLY A 728 -12.03 14.12 16.13
C GLY A 728 -11.71 15.03 17.31
N ASN A 729 -10.43 15.40 17.42
CA ASN A 729 -9.90 16.26 18.46
C ASN A 729 -9.16 17.46 17.85
N PRO A 730 -9.72 18.68 17.95
CA PRO A 730 -9.12 19.90 17.42
C PRO A 730 -7.76 20.27 18.02
N SER A 731 -7.40 19.69 19.18
CA SER A 731 -6.19 20.02 19.94
C SER A 731 -4.95 19.22 19.50
N LEU A 732 -5.09 18.34 18.49
CA LEU A 732 -3.97 17.51 18.03
C LEU A 732 -2.83 18.35 17.45
N VAL A 733 -1.62 17.92 17.78
CA VAL A 733 -0.38 18.47 17.24
C VAL A 733 0.39 17.43 16.43
N ARG A 734 1.31 17.88 15.58
CA ARG A 734 2.15 16.97 14.78
C ARG A 734 3.08 16.12 15.64
N SER A 735 3.35 14.90 15.17
CA SER A 735 4.40 14.03 15.68
C SER A 735 5.70 14.24 14.91
N THR A 736 6.85 14.13 15.59
CA THR A 736 8.17 14.04 14.96
C THR A 736 8.78 12.68 15.24
N ILE A 737 9.50 12.14 14.26
CA ILE A 737 10.04 10.79 14.29
C ILE A 737 11.52 10.82 13.93
N ASP A 738 12.38 10.33 14.81
CA ASP A 738 13.79 10.06 14.51
C ASP A 738 13.93 8.58 14.13
N ASN A 739 14.45 8.33 12.92
CA ASN A 739 14.58 7.00 12.33
C ASN A 739 16.05 6.62 12.21
N PHE A 740 16.39 5.40 12.61
CA PHE A 740 17.71 4.79 12.48
C PHE A 740 17.56 3.42 11.84
N ASP A 741 18.35 3.17 10.80
CA ASP A 741 18.31 1.91 10.06
C ASP A 741 19.73 1.40 9.82
N ALA A 742 19.89 0.07 9.88
CA ALA A 742 21.09 -0.63 9.46
C ALA A 742 20.67 -1.83 8.61
N ARG A 743 21.23 -1.98 7.40
CA ARG A 743 20.88 -3.06 6.48
C ARG A 743 22.13 -3.66 5.84
N TYR A 744 22.21 -4.99 5.89
CA TYR A 744 23.13 -5.78 5.08
C TYR A 744 22.37 -6.35 3.88
N GLU A 745 22.97 -6.28 2.69
CA GLU A 745 22.41 -6.80 1.44
C GLU A 745 23.43 -7.67 0.72
N TRP A 746 22.96 -8.78 0.20
CA TRP A 746 23.74 -9.68 -0.65
C TRP A 746 22.97 -10.05 -1.92
N TYR A 747 23.57 -9.84 -3.08
CA TYR A 747 23.01 -10.08 -4.42
C TYR A 747 23.83 -11.18 -5.12
N PRO A 748 23.57 -12.48 -4.82
CA PRO A 748 24.42 -13.59 -5.33
C PRO A 748 24.28 -13.84 -6.82
N GLY A 749 23.27 -13.28 -7.49
CA GLY A 749 23.01 -13.46 -8.91
C GLY A 749 21.80 -12.70 -9.41
N LYS A 750 21.50 -12.84 -10.71
CA LYS A 750 20.37 -12.17 -11.35
C LYS A 750 19.05 -12.56 -10.67
N GLY A 751 18.26 -11.58 -10.29
CA GLY A 751 16.95 -11.81 -9.66
C GLY A 751 17.02 -12.38 -8.25
N GLN A 752 18.20 -12.37 -7.60
CA GLN A 752 18.43 -12.92 -6.27
C GLN A 752 18.88 -11.85 -5.30
N VAL A 753 18.35 -11.91 -4.10
CA VAL A 753 18.69 -11.01 -2.98
C VAL A 753 18.55 -11.75 -1.65
N PHE A 754 19.42 -11.44 -0.71
CA PHE A 754 19.27 -11.73 0.70
C PHE A 754 19.62 -10.46 1.47
N SER A 755 18.75 -10.07 2.41
CA SER A 755 19.01 -8.90 3.24
C SER A 755 18.55 -9.08 4.66
N VAL A 756 19.20 -8.37 5.57
CA VAL A 756 18.83 -8.25 6.98
C VAL A 756 18.83 -6.77 7.32
N THR A 757 17.72 -6.28 7.84
CA THR A 757 17.55 -4.89 8.25
C THR A 757 17.19 -4.83 9.72
N ALA A 758 17.90 -3.99 10.48
CA ALA A 758 17.50 -3.58 11.82
C ALA A 758 17.02 -2.12 11.75
N PHE A 759 15.92 -1.81 12.42
CA PHE A 759 15.40 -0.45 12.49
C PHE A 759 15.02 -0.06 13.92
N TYR A 760 15.12 1.23 14.20
CA TYR A 760 14.66 1.86 15.45
C TYR A 760 14.04 3.22 15.14
N LYS A 761 12.84 3.49 15.67
CA LYS A 761 12.10 4.73 15.51
C LYS A 761 11.69 5.27 16.86
N ASN A 762 11.95 6.54 17.07
CA ASN A 762 11.57 7.25 18.28
C ASN A 762 10.57 8.35 17.94
N PHE A 763 9.36 8.23 18.47
CA PHE A 763 8.24 9.16 18.24
C PHE A 763 8.11 10.13 19.39
N ILE A 764 7.91 11.39 19.07
CA ILE A 764 7.56 12.46 20.01
C ILE A 764 6.16 12.93 19.61
N ASN A 765 5.23 12.95 20.57
CA ASN A 765 3.81 13.28 20.38
C ASN A 765 3.11 12.42 19.28
N PRO A 766 3.29 11.10 19.21
CA PRO A 766 2.51 10.31 18.26
C PRO A 766 1.02 10.47 18.52
N ILE A 767 0.23 10.39 17.45
CA ILE A 767 -1.23 10.47 17.51
C ILE A 767 -1.75 9.04 17.61
N GLU A 768 -2.48 8.76 18.69
CA GLU A 768 -3.06 7.46 18.98
C GLU A 768 -4.57 7.57 19.20
N GLN A 769 -5.28 6.49 18.96
CA GLN A 769 -6.69 6.37 19.30
C GLN A 769 -6.84 6.12 20.81
N ALA A 770 -7.83 6.74 21.44
CA ALA A 770 -8.17 6.55 22.85
C ALA A 770 -9.68 6.59 23.02
N THR A 771 -10.18 5.91 24.04
CA THR A 771 -11.58 5.96 24.44
C THR A 771 -11.89 7.28 25.16
N ARG A 772 -13.05 7.85 24.95
CA ARG A 772 -13.52 9.02 25.72
C ARG A 772 -13.95 8.59 27.12
N GLU A 773 -13.62 9.42 28.13
CA GLU A 773 -13.89 9.12 29.54
C GLU A 773 -15.40 8.96 29.85
N ASP A 774 -16.26 9.66 29.13
CA ASP A 774 -17.68 9.76 29.44
C ASP A 774 -18.58 8.76 28.69
N VAL A 775 -18.05 8.09 27.63
CA VAL A 775 -18.85 7.22 26.75
C VAL A 775 -18.03 6.02 26.28
N VAL A 776 -18.34 4.87 26.79
CA VAL A 776 -17.61 3.61 26.59
C VAL A 776 -17.47 3.18 25.10
N THR A 777 -18.40 3.56 24.24
CA THR A 777 -18.39 3.23 22.81
C THR A 777 -17.92 4.37 21.91
N GLU A 778 -17.35 5.43 22.49
CA GLU A 778 -16.86 6.58 21.76
C GLU A 778 -15.33 6.69 21.83
N TYR A 779 -14.70 6.80 20.67
CA TYR A 779 -13.27 6.93 20.50
C TYR A 779 -12.91 8.33 19.98
N THR A 780 -11.74 8.79 20.37
CA THR A 780 -11.14 10.03 19.88
C THR A 780 -9.65 9.83 19.60
N PHE A 781 -8.99 10.88 19.15
CA PHE A 781 -7.55 10.89 18.89
C PHE A 781 -6.84 11.77 19.92
N VAL A 782 -5.70 11.32 20.40
CA VAL A 782 -4.87 12.04 21.37
C VAL A 782 -3.40 11.99 20.98
N ASN A 783 -2.64 13.02 21.36
CA ASN A 783 -1.19 12.94 21.34
C ASN A 783 -0.71 12.28 22.64
N VAL A 784 0.04 11.19 22.51
CA VAL A 784 0.75 10.60 23.67
C VAL A 784 2.20 11.12 23.72
N PRO A 785 2.85 11.19 24.88
CA PRO A 785 4.15 11.84 24.98
C PRO A 785 5.23 11.19 24.12
N LYS A 786 5.28 9.86 24.09
CA LYS A 786 6.34 9.10 23.42
C LYS A 786 5.87 7.73 22.98
N ALA A 787 6.39 7.27 21.84
CA ALA A 787 6.39 5.87 21.46
C ALA A 787 7.75 5.48 20.86
N VAL A 788 8.07 4.20 20.92
CA VAL A 788 9.22 3.62 20.22
C VAL A 788 8.75 2.43 19.39
N ASP A 789 9.40 2.22 18.24
CA ASP A 789 9.16 1.09 17.37
C ASP A 789 10.50 0.57 16.83
N PHE A 790 10.76 -0.72 16.97
CA PHE A 790 12.02 -1.33 16.55
C PHE A 790 11.82 -2.78 16.10
N GLY A 791 12.70 -3.24 15.25
CA GLY A 791 12.57 -4.60 14.74
C GLY A 791 13.71 -5.06 13.86
N LEU A 792 13.56 -6.30 13.41
CA LEU A 792 14.44 -6.97 12.46
C LEU A 792 13.63 -7.46 11.28
N GLU A 793 14.08 -7.18 10.08
CA GLU A 793 13.49 -7.67 8.83
C GLU A 793 14.50 -8.54 8.11
N PHE A 794 14.06 -9.73 7.69
CA PHE A 794 14.82 -10.65 6.85
C PHE A 794 14.12 -10.76 5.51
N GLU A 795 14.85 -10.63 4.43
CA GLU A 795 14.34 -10.83 3.07
C GLU A 795 15.27 -11.79 2.34
N GLY A 796 14.68 -12.76 1.68
CA GLY A 796 15.39 -13.70 0.84
C GLY A 796 14.60 -14.01 -0.43
N ARG A 797 15.25 -13.91 -1.59
CA ARG A 797 14.78 -14.40 -2.88
C ARG A 797 15.95 -15.09 -3.57
N LEU A 798 15.95 -16.40 -3.55
CA LEU A 798 17.07 -17.21 -4.03
C LEU A 798 16.58 -18.34 -4.93
N LEU A 799 17.39 -18.65 -5.95
CA LEU A 799 17.23 -19.90 -6.70
C LEU A 799 17.59 -21.09 -5.80
N LEU A 800 16.84 -22.17 -5.88
CA LEU A 800 17.16 -23.40 -5.13
C LEU A 800 18.52 -23.96 -5.53
N SER A 801 18.95 -23.77 -6.76
CA SER A 801 20.30 -24.13 -7.21
C SER A 801 21.39 -23.36 -6.48
N THR A 802 21.19 -22.09 -6.21
CA THR A 802 22.12 -21.26 -5.40
C THR A 802 22.10 -21.71 -3.95
N LEU A 803 20.91 -21.95 -3.37
CA LEU A 803 20.75 -22.36 -1.98
C LEU A 803 21.44 -23.72 -1.70
N PHE A 804 21.34 -24.65 -2.63
CA PHE A 804 21.94 -25.98 -2.50
C PHE A 804 23.35 -26.11 -3.12
N GLY A 805 23.93 -25.02 -3.63
CA GLY A 805 25.25 -25.03 -4.28
C GLY A 805 25.32 -25.90 -5.54
N LYS A 806 24.21 -26.02 -6.29
CA LYS A 806 24.10 -26.84 -7.51
C LYS A 806 23.71 -25.99 -8.72
N PRO A 807 24.59 -25.10 -9.23
CA PRO A 807 24.26 -24.14 -10.28
C PRO A 807 23.84 -24.78 -11.61
N ASP A 808 24.29 -26.01 -11.90
CA ASP A 808 24.00 -26.69 -13.16
C ASP A 808 22.77 -27.60 -13.12
N HIS A 809 22.06 -27.65 -11.98
CA HIS A 809 20.90 -28.54 -11.84
C HIS A 809 19.69 -27.96 -12.58
N LYS A 810 19.27 -28.60 -13.67
CA LYS A 810 18.22 -28.13 -14.61
C LYS A 810 16.88 -27.76 -13.96
N VAL A 811 16.42 -28.48 -12.92
CA VAL A 811 15.16 -28.22 -12.23
C VAL A 811 15.31 -27.15 -11.15
N LEU A 812 16.38 -27.24 -10.32
CA LEU A 812 16.61 -26.27 -9.24
C LEU A 812 16.84 -24.85 -9.75
N ASN A 813 17.41 -24.68 -10.96
CA ASN A 813 17.57 -23.39 -11.62
C ASN A 813 16.25 -22.76 -12.09
N LYS A 814 15.17 -23.56 -12.18
CA LYS A 814 13.83 -23.12 -12.52
C LYS A 814 12.95 -22.85 -11.27
N MET A 815 13.50 -23.08 -10.08
CA MET A 815 12.79 -22.92 -8.81
C MET A 815 13.37 -21.79 -7.99
N THR A 816 12.54 -20.84 -7.62
CA THR A 816 12.87 -19.71 -6.74
C THR A 816 12.11 -19.85 -5.43
N VAL A 817 12.79 -19.72 -4.32
CA VAL A 817 12.19 -19.54 -3.00
C VAL A 817 12.29 -18.08 -2.63
N PHE A 818 11.22 -17.52 -2.11
CA PHE A 818 11.21 -16.20 -1.51
C PHE A 818 10.62 -16.27 -0.11
N ALA A 819 11.22 -15.53 0.81
CA ALA A 819 10.76 -15.43 2.18
C ALA A 819 11.08 -14.06 2.75
N ASN A 820 10.11 -13.47 3.43
CA ASN A 820 10.25 -12.25 4.20
C ASN A 820 9.78 -12.54 5.62
N TYR A 821 10.59 -12.21 6.59
CA TYR A 821 10.23 -12.35 8.00
C TYR A 821 10.56 -11.06 8.74
N ALA A 822 9.57 -10.47 9.36
CA ALA A 822 9.73 -9.27 10.17
C ALA A 822 9.35 -9.59 11.63
N LEU A 823 10.23 -9.22 12.55
CA LEU A 823 10.00 -9.20 14.00
C LEU A 823 9.92 -7.75 14.43
N ILE A 824 8.81 -7.34 15.01
CA ILE A 824 8.52 -5.95 15.32
C ILE A 824 8.04 -5.83 16.75
N ARG A 825 8.58 -4.86 17.47
CA ARG A 825 8.14 -4.53 18.81
C ARG A 825 8.01 -3.03 18.97
N SER A 826 6.85 -2.58 19.40
CA SER A 826 6.62 -1.18 19.73
C SER A 826 6.17 -1.03 21.18
N GLN A 827 6.34 0.18 21.72
CA GLN A 827 5.90 0.57 23.05
C GLN A 827 5.38 1.98 23.01
N VAL A 828 4.14 2.17 23.38
CA VAL A 828 3.50 3.46 23.59
C VAL A 828 3.42 3.72 25.08
N SER A 829 3.99 4.82 25.55
CA SER A 829 3.88 5.24 26.94
C SER A 829 2.64 6.13 27.10
N LEU A 830 1.63 5.62 27.77
CA LEU A 830 0.35 6.27 27.99
C LEU A 830 0.35 6.87 29.39
N ASN A 831 0.36 8.19 29.49
CA ASN A 831 0.15 8.91 30.78
C ASN A 831 -1.30 9.41 30.85
N LEU A 832 -2.25 8.56 30.46
CA LEU A 832 -3.67 8.88 30.44
C LEU A 832 -4.37 8.19 31.62
N PRO A 833 -5.19 8.87 32.43
CA PRO A 833 -5.96 8.26 33.53
C PRO A 833 -6.94 7.18 33.04
N THR A 834 -7.37 7.28 31.78
CA THR A 834 -8.33 6.39 31.11
C THR A 834 -7.70 5.19 30.42
N ALA A 835 -6.36 5.06 30.40
CA ALA A 835 -5.71 3.95 29.75
C ALA A 835 -5.78 2.69 30.61
N ALA A 836 -6.15 1.55 30.00
CA ALA A 836 -6.11 0.22 30.65
C ALA A 836 -4.68 -0.13 31.10
N ASP A 837 -3.70 0.16 30.24
CA ASP A 837 -2.29 -0.12 30.45
C ASP A 837 -1.43 1.14 30.34
N SER A 838 -0.41 1.25 31.21
CA SER A 838 0.57 2.33 31.12
C SER A 838 1.51 2.18 29.91
N ILE A 839 1.68 0.97 29.38
CA ILE A 839 2.52 0.62 28.23
C ILE A 839 1.82 -0.46 27.40
N ARG A 840 1.64 -0.21 26.12
CA ARG A 840 1.08 -1.17 25.16
C ARG A 840 1.80 -1.09 23.80
N PRO A 841 1.64 -2.07 22.90
CA PRO A 841 2.07 -1.93 21.50
C PRO A 841 1.25 -0.85 20.78
N LEU A 842 1.80 -0.34 19.66
CA LEU A 842 1.08 0.54 18.73
C LEU A 842 -0.13 -0.19 18.14
N GLN A 843 -1.24 0.53 17.94
CA GLN A 843 -2.43 0.00 17.30
C GLN A 843 -2.11 -0.51 15.89
N GLY A 844 -2.59 -1.71 15.55
CA GLY A 844 -2.36 -2.36 14.26
C GLY A 844 -1.02 -3.07 14.11
N GLN A 845 -0.10 -2.94 15.08
CA GLN A 845 1.19 -3.59 15.02
C GLN A 845 1.08 -5.08 15.34
N SER A 846 1.49 -5.93 14.40
CA SER A 846 1.72 -7.37 14.63
C SER A 846 3.14 -7.61 15.12
N PRO A 847 3.38 -8.50 16.11
CA PRO A 847 4.72 -8.80 16.61
C PRO A 847 5.58 -9.50 15.57
N TYR A 848 4.98 -10.14 14.58
CA TYR A 848 5.69 -10.72 13.45
C TYR A 848 4.82 -10.72 12.18
N VAL A 849 5.50 -10.68 11.05
CA VAL A 849 4.92 -10.86 9.71
C VAL A 849 5.78 -11.86 8.95
N VAL A 850 5.16 -12.90 8.40
CA VAL A 850 5.80 -13.93 7.59
C VAL A 850 5.18 -13.91 6.20
N ASN A 851 6.01 -13.79 5.18
CA ASN A 851 5.65 -14.05 3.78
C ASN A 851 6.64 -15.06 3.24
N ALA A 852 6.20 -16.20 2.77
CA ALA A 852 7.06 -17.21 2.19
C ALA A 852 6.40 -17.83 0.95
N GLY A 853 7.21 -18.27 0.00
CA GLY A 853 6.66 -18.94 -1.16
C GLY A 853 7.72 -19.60 -2.02
N ILE A 854 7.23 -20.41 -2.93
CA ILE A 854 8.02 -21.11 -3.91
C ILE A 854 7.43 -20.88 -5.29
N GLN A 855 8.28 -20.65 -6.26
CA GLN A 855 7.92 -20.46 -7.65
C GLN A 855 8.73 -21.39 -8.53
N TYR A 856 8.07 -22.16 -9.37
CA TYR A 856 8.66 -22.86 -10.48
C TYR A 856 8.37 -22.13 -11.78
N GLN A 857 9.40 -21.88 -12.59
CA GLN A 857 9.29 -21.21 -13.88
C GLN A 857 10.04 -21.99 -14.95
N ASN A 858 9.33 -22.35 -15.99
CA ASN A 858 9.93 -22.98 -17.18
C ASN A 858 9.51 -22.20 -18.44
N ASP A 859 10.43 -21.36 -18.93
CA ASP A 859 10.19 -20.51 -20.09
C ASP A 859 10.02 -21.32 -21.39
N GLU A 860 10.67 -22.51 -21.49
CA GLU A 860 10.54 -23.38 -22.66
C GLU A 860 9.13 -23.96 -22.82
N SER A 861 8.47 -24.29 -21.72
CA SER A 861 7.09 -24.77 -21.73
C SER A 861 6.04 -23.69 -21.48
N GLY A 862 6.47 -22.47 -21.19
CA GLY A 862 5.59 -21.36 -20.81
C GLY A 862 4.84 -21.59 -19.49
N THR A 863 5.36 -22.47 -18.58
CA THR A 863 4.69 -22.85 -17.34
C THR A 863 5.28 -22.10 -16.15
N THR A 864 4.41 -21.44 -15.40
CA THR A 864 4.76 -20.85 -14.08
C THR A 864 3.81 -21.36 -13.02
N ILE A 865 4.35 -21.94 -11.94
CA ILE A 865 3.60 -22.40 -10.77
C ILE A 865 4.11 -21.62 -9.56
N SER A 866 3.23 -21.10 -8.73
CA SER A 866 3.61 -20.48 -7.48
C SER A 866 2.67 -20.86 -6.33
N ALA A 867 3.25 -21.05 -5.15
CA ALA A 867 2.54 -21.14 -3.89
C ALA A 867 3.10 -20.06 -2.96
N ALA A 868 2.21 -19.34 -2.30
CA ALA A 868 2.58 -18.25 -1.40
C ALA A 868 1.82 -18.38 -0.08
N PHE A 869 2.54 -18.26 1.01
CA PHE A 869 2.02 -18.30 2.38
C PHE A 869 2.26 -16.93 3.02
N ASN A 870 1.23 -16.41 3.69
CA ASN A 870 1.31 -15.19 4.48
C ASN A 870 0.75 -15.47 5.87
N GLN A 871 1.42 -14.96 6.92
CA GLN A 871 0.93 -15.00 8.28
C GLN A 871 1.31 -13.73 9.01
N VAL A 872 0.37 -13.19 9.77
CA VAL A 872 0.57 -12.07 10.69
C VAL A 872 0.26 -12.53 12.11
N GLY A 873 0.91 -11.93 13.10
CA GLY A 873 0.61 -12.19 14.51
C GLY A 873 -0.60 -11.38 14.99
N ASP A 874 -1.06 -11.68 16.21
CA ASP A 874 -2.16 -10.98 16.87
C ASP A 874 -1.81 -9.50 17.05
N ARG A 875 -2.82 -8.60 16.92
CA ARG A 875 -2.60 -7.17 16.97
C ARG A 875 -3.81 -6.43 17.55
N ILE A 876 -3.57 -5.30 18.17
CA ILE A 876 -4.66 -4.44 18.65
C ILE A 876 -5.44 -3.89 17.44
N PHE A 877 -6.72 -4.18 17.38
CA PHE A 877 -7.64 -3.62 16.39
C PHE A 877 -8.27 -2.32 16.91
N ILE A 878 -8.83 -2.34 18.13
CA ILE A 878 -9.39 -1.17 18.81
C ILE A 878 -8.73 -1.07 20.19
N VAL A 879 -8.29 0.13 20.54
CA VAL A 879 -7.64 0.40 21.83
C VAL A 879 -8.70 0.49 22.93
N GLY A 880 -8.51 -0.24 24.01
CA GLY A 880 -9.39 -0.21 25.17
C GLY A 880 -9.18 0.99 26.08
N SER A 881 -9.91 0.98 27.19
CA SER A 881 -9.87 1.98 28.28
C SER A 881 -9.54 1.31 29.63
N SER A 882 -9.52 2.10 30.69
CA SER A 882 -9.44 1.60 32.06
C SER A 882 -10.66 0.76 32.50
N GLN A 883 -11.74 0.80 31.71
CA GLN A 883 -13.00 0.09 32.00
C GLN A 883 -13.26 -1.06 31.01
N GLU A 884 -12.65 -1.04 29.80
CA GLU A 884 -12.85 -2.06 28.78
C GLU A 884 -11.48 -2.50 28.21
N PRO A 885 -11.24 -3.81 28.06
CA PRO A 885 -10.02 -4.31 27.45
C PRO A 885 -9.92 -3.90 25.97
N SER A 886 -8.70 -3.89 25.44
CA SER A 886 -8.48 -3.70 24.01
C SER A 886 -9.04 -4.87 23.21
N ILE A 887 -9.64 -4.56 22.04
CA ILE A 887 -10.07 -5.58 21.08
C ILE A 887 -8.88 -5.93 20.18
N TRP A 888 -8.53 -7.19 20.14
CA TRP A 888 -7.44 -7.74 19.34
C TRP A 888 -7.98 -8.46 18.13
N GLU A 889 -7.25 -8.38 17.02
CA GLU A 889 -7.43 -9.23 15.84
C GLU A 889 -6.49 -10.42 15.95
N LYS A 890 -7.05 -11.63 15.97
CA LYS A 890 -6.26 -12.87 15.94
C LYS A 890 -5.47 -12.98 14.64
N GLY A 891 -4.20 -13.28 14.75
CA GLY A 891 -3.33 -13.54 13.62
C GLY A 891 -3.82 -14.73 12.78
N ARG A 892 -3.72 -14.60 11.47
CA ARG A 892 -4.19 -15.66 10.56
C ARG A 892 -3.18 -15.97 9.48
N ALA A 893 -3.22 -17.23 9.04
CA ALA A 893 -2.41 -17.78 7.97
C ALA A 893 -3.23 -17.85 6.68
N VAL A 894 -2.69 -17.37 5.58
CA VAL A 894 -3.29 -17.41 4.23
C VAL A 894 -2.37 -18.17 3.30
N LEU A 895 -2.91 -19.11 2.53
CA LEU A 895 -2.20 -19.86 1.51
C LEU A 895 -2.85 -19.63 0.15
N ASP A 896 -2.04 -19.14 -0.79
CA ASP A 896 -2.43 -18.89 -2.17
C ASP A 896 -1.67 -19.80 -3.13
N PHE A 897 -2.32 -20.20 -4.20
CA PHE A 897 -1.73 -20.97 -5.29
C PHE A 897 -2.04 -20.34 -6.65
N SER A 898 -1.08 -20.33 -7.57
CA SER A 898 -1.33 -19.97 -8.96
C SER A 898 -0.56 -20.86 -9.96
N LEU A 899 -1.23 -21.18 -11.05
CA LEU A 899 -0.68 -21.82 -12.24
C LEU A 899 -0.95 -20.91 -13.43
N ASN A 900 0.11 -20.50 -14.12
CA ASN A 900 0.01 -19.79 -15.39
C ASN A 900 0.65 -20.65 -16.48
N GLN A 901 -0.10 -20.88 -17.56
CA GLN A 901 0.35 -21.63 -18.72
C GLN A 901 0.23 -20.77 -19.97
N GLU A 902 1.36 -20.47 -20.59
CA GLU A 902 1.40 -19.91 -21.94
C GLU A 902 1.17 -21.06 -22.93
N VAL A 903 -0.02 -21.11 -23.53
CA VAL A 903 -0.40 -22.15 -24.50
C VAL A 903 0.35 -21.92 -25.82
N ASN A 904 0.50 -20.66 -26.20
CA ASN A 904 1.30 -20.15 -27.30
C ASN A 904 1.63 -18.67 -27.08
N GLU A 905 2.33 -18.02 -28.01
CA GLU A 905 2.73 -16.61 -27.92
C GLU A 905 1.54 -15.65 -27.73
N LYS A 906 0.34 -16.05 -28.14
CA LYS A 906 -0.87 -15.22 -28.09
C LYS A 906 -1.82 -15.55 -26.95
N LEU A 907 -1.82 -16.78 -26.45
CA LEU A 907 -2.81 -17.25 -25.48
C LEU A 907 -2.14 -17.77 -24.21
N SER A 908 -2.54 -17.22 -23.07
CA SER A 908 -2.21 -17.76 -21.74
C SER A 908 -3.44 -18.07 -20.92
N ILE A 909 -3.35 -19.11 -20.11
CA ILE A 909 -4.38 -19.59 -19.19
C ILE A 909 -3.83 -19.47 -17.77
N LYS A 910 -4.58 -18.86 -16.87
CA LYS A 910 -4.19 -18.70 -15.46
C LYS A 910 -5.25 -19.30 -14.55
N LEU A 911 -4.87 -20.27 -13.72
CA LEU A 911 -5.68 -20.81 -12.63
C LEU A 911 -5.12 -20.28 -11.31
N THR A 912 -5.98 -19.74 -10.46
CA THR A 912 -5.59 -19.29 -9.13
C THR A 912 -6.54 -19.83 -8.07
N ALA A 913 -5.98 -20.17 -6.91
CA ALA A 913 -6.75 -20.51 -5.72
C ALA A 913 -6.23 -19.66 -4.58
N ARG A 914 -7.11 -18.88 -3.96
CA ARG A 914 -6.77 -17.94 -2.90
C ARG A 914 -7.43 -18.31 -1.59
N ASP A 915 -6.73 -18.03 -0.50
CA ASP A 915 -7.16 -18.28 0.87
C ASP A 915 -7.58 -19.73 1.08
N LEU A 916 -6.73 -20.67 0.62
CA LEU A 916 -7.00 -22.11 0.67
C LEU A 916 -7.16 -22.66 2.09
N LEU A 917 -6.57 -21.99 3.09
CA LEU A 917 -6.70 -22.38 4.49
C LEU A 917 -8.02 -21.87 5.10
N ALA A 918 -8.62 -20.84 4.50
CA ALA A 918 -9.87 -20.21 4.90
C ALA A 918 -10.01 -20.02 6.45
N PRO A 919 -9.01 -19.46 7.14
CA PRO A 919 -9.09 -19.27 8.56
C PRO A 919 -10.17 -18.26 8.92
N ASP A 920 -10.83 -18.46 10.04
CA ASP A 920 -11.76 -17.48 10.57
C ASP A 920 -11.02 -16.18 10.92
N LEU A 921 -11.64 -15.06 10.61
CA LEU A 921 -11.28 -13.76 11.12
C LEU A 921 -11.93 -13.59 12.49
N ILE A 922 -11.12 -13.57 13.54
CA ILE A 922 -11.56 -13.51 14.92
C ILE A 922 -11.05 -12.22 15.56
N PHE A 923 -11.94 -11.52 16.25
CA PHE A 923 -11.61 -10.42 17.14
C PHE A 923 -12.02 -10.79 18.55
N PHE A 924 -11.19 -10.44 19.52
CA PHE A 924 -11.36 -10.87 20.92
C PHE A 924 -10.92 -9.80 21.92
N ASN A 925 -11.47 -9.85 23.10
CA ASN A 925 -10.97 -9.13 24.25
C ASN A 925 -9.91 -10.02 24.95
N ASP A 926 -8.70 -9.51 25.09
CA ASP A 926 -7.59 -10.16 25.77
C ASP A 926 -7.77 -10.04 27.29
N ILE A 927 -8.49 -10.97 27.88
CA ILE A 927 -8.91 -10.92 29.29
C ILE A 927 -7.74 -11.26 30.21
N ASP A 928 -6.89 -12.20 29.80
CA ASP A 928 -5.73 -12.64 30.58
C ASP A 928 -4.48 -11.78 30.35
N ASN A 929 -4.58 -10.75 29.50
CA ASN A 929 -3.55 -9.77 29.14
C ASN A 929 -2.24 -10.41 28.63
N ASN A 930 -2.37 -11.52 27.92
CA ASN A 930 -1.23 -12.26 27.36
C ASN A 930 -0.86 -11.83 25.94
N GLN A 931 -1.63 -10.92 25.34
CA GLN A 931 -1.51 -10.36 23.97
C GLN A 931 -1.63 -11.43 22.87
N LYS A 932 -2.38 -12.49 23.13
CA LYS A 932 -2.61 -13.60 22.20
C LYS A 932 -3.99 -14.20 22.44
N TRP A 933 -4.57 -14.75 21.37
CA TRP A 933 -5.80 -15.50 21.48
C TRP A 933 -5.64 -16.73 22.37
N SER A 934 -6.49 -16.87 23.37
CA SER A 934 -6.62 -18.03 24.25
C SER A 934 -8.08 -18.49 24.34
N GLU A 935 -8.33 -19.71 24.83
CA GLU A 935 -9.69 -20.22 25.03
C GLU A 935 -10.46 -19.50 26.15
N GLY A 936 -9.75 -18.75 27.00
CA GLY A 936 -10.34 -17.94 28.07
C GLY A 936 -10.77 -16.54 27.65
N ASP A 937 -10.44 -16.11 26.42
CA ASP A 937 -10.76 -14.78 25.91
C ASP A 937 -12.20 -14.67 25.41
N ASP A 938 -12.78 -13.49 25.58
CA ASP A 938 -14.11 -13.20 25.07
C ASP A 938 -14.06 -12.95 23.58
N GLN A 939 -14.70 -13.81 22.80
CA GLN A 939 -14.83 -13.63 21.37
C GLN A 939 -15.79 -12.47 21.09
N MET A 940 -15.29 -11.41 20.44
CA MET A 940 -16.09 -10.26 20.03
C MET A 940 -16.74 -10.48 18.67
N TRP A 941 -15.93 -10.81 17.65
CA TRP A 941 -16.43 -11.05 16.29
C TRP A 941 -15.74 -12.25 15.66
N ARG A 942 -16.50 -12.99 14.87
CA ARG A 942 -15.98 -14.14 14.10
C ARG A 942 -16.63 -14.19 12.73
N SER A 943 -15.82 -14.19 11.68
CA SER A 943 -16.27 -14.25 10.28
C SER A 943 -15.45 -15.24 9.47
N ASN A 944 -16.06 -15.84 8.44
CA ASN A 944 -15.37 -16.67 7.45
C ASN A 944 -15.71 -16.19 6.04
N PHE A 945 -14.71 -16.18 5.14
CA PHE A 945 -14.88 -15.69 3.75
C PHE A 945 -14.76 -16.78 2.69
N GLY A 946 -14.32 -17.98 3.07
CA GLY A 946 -14.12 -19.12 2.18
C GLY A 946 -13.05 -18.93 1.10
N PRO A 947 -12.51 -20.03 0.58
CA PRO A 947 -11.55 -20.00 -0.51
C PRO A 947 -12.18 -19.59 -1.84
N THR A 948 -11.35 -18.95 -2.69
CA THR A 948 -11.77 -18.50 -4.03
C THR A 948 -10.89 -19.11 -5.11
N ILE A 949 -11.50 -19.75 -6.09
CA ILE A 949 -10.83 -20.31 -7.28
C ILE A 949 -11.17 -19.43 -8.48
N SER A 950 -10.17 -19.06 -9.29
CA SER A 950 -10.39 -18.22 -10.47
C SER A 950 -9.71 -18.82 -11.70
N LEU A 951 -10.38 -18.72 -12.84
CA LEU A 951 -9.86 -19.08 -14.16
C LEU A 951 -9.79 -17.82 -15.02
N GLY A 952 -8.62 -17.55 -15.56
CA GLY A 952 -8.34 -16.40 -16.42
C GLY A 952 -7.81 -16.84 -17.77
N LEU A 953 -8.18 -16.10 -18.81
CA LEU A 953 -7.68 -16.22 -20.18
C LEU A 953 -7.11 -14.87 -20.61
N THR A 954 -5.90 -14.85 -21.14
CA THR A 954 -5.29 -13.64 -21.73
C THR A 954 -4.90 -13.91 -23.16
N TYR A 955 -5.37 -13.03 -24.05
CA TYR A 955 -5.08 -13.10 -25.49
C TYR A 955 -4.33 -11.87 -25.94
N ARG A 956 -3.18 -12.07 -26.60
CA ARG A 956 -2.30 -11.03 -27.15
C ARG A 956 -2.39 -11.04 -28.67
N LEU A 957 -2.61 -9.82 -29.26
CA LEU A 957 -2.66 -9.61 -30.72
C LEU A 957 -1.28 -9.25 -31.26
#